data_35ae753807380ca695f0d0bdde6ddf1b
#
_entry.id   35ae753807380ca695f0d0bdde6ddf1b
#
_cell.length_a   1.000
_cell.length_b   1.000
_cell.length_c   1.000
_cell.angle_alpha   90.00
_cell.angle_beta   90.00
_cell.angle_gamma   90.00
#
_symmetry.space_group_name_H-M   'P 1'
#
loop_
_entity.id
_entity.type
_entity.pdbx_description
1 polymer ?
#
loop_
_entity_poly.entity_id
_entity_poly.type
_entity_poly.pdbx_seq_one_letter_code
_entity_poly.pdbx_strand_id
1 'polypeptide(L)'
;MIRINAFWRRALVAAATLVVSMSVYSQNFNRIPLRWKWIDNEKVVFSYDGTYTDAGAFAVKAGNHKIVNGVTAPEKYTDFPARPAGAVNLTFSPDSSMLAFTRENDLYVYDIASGEEKRLTFDGSDTILNGYASWVYYEEIFGRPSMYRAFWWSPDSKKIGFYRFDNADVPVFPIYSPFSDDSSRSGMGLFYSQNAGAAVELPGMSPAGGSVRMTRYPKCGDNNPQVRIGIADVGDGGIVWADFNEKEDQYFGTPFWGADSKDFYIQREPRTQNTLDLYAVSVNDGTKKHIYHETYATWLDWIDGMLFGRDGIYMVRSFETGWQQIYYLSYDGNVLKRLTDGKNWRVSLVDVKEGKAAQGFDGSTSEILFVAERDSRVRSGLYSVCRGEVKNVSDPSLHVKAVRVSPDMKYAAASVSNSRTPSQVWIYDLAKPAKSFKVADMAGAGFNAADYALPEVITMTTNDGLELPAMIVYPENFDKSKKYPVYMYIYGGPDTPQVVDNFRSPLNFEWYAKNGIIEIIADCRASGHNGREGLDQIYKRLDEREVLDFVEWAEYLKTLPYVNGDKIGVEGFSFGGTMTALLLMNHSDAFHYGIAGGGVYDWNLYDTHYTERFMDTPANNPDGYAATSVLASAANYPVTEANYDGSVMLKLTHGTGDDNVHFQSTLQLVDALQKAGKKFELMIYPDGMHGYRGYHGAHFNEANRAFWLHYLCGK
;
A
#
# COMPACT_ATOMS: atom_id res chain seq x y z
N MET A 1 8.17 10.66 -56.06
CA MET A 1 8.21 11.53 -54.84
C MET A 1 7.01 11.14 -53.94
N ILE A 2 7.26 10.30 -52.93
CA ILE A 2 6.24 9.84 -51.98
C ILE A 2 6.08 10.95 -50.95
N ARG A 3 4.89 11.58 -50.87
CA ARG A 3 4.57 12.51 -49.81
C ARG A 3 4.39 11.73 -48.50
N ILE A 4 5.37 11.83 -47.61
CA ILE A 4 5.25 11.31 -46.25
C ILE A 4 4.23 12.18 -45.53
N ASN A 5 3.14 11.56 -45.07
CA ASN A 5 2.01 12.19 -44.40
C ASN A 5 2.46 12.85 -43.08
N ALA A 6 1.86 13.97 -42.71
CA ALA A 6 2.18 14.75 -41.51
C ALA A 6 2.10 13.91 -40.22
N PHE A 7 1.28 12.86 -40.20
CA PHE A 7 1.17 11.90 -39.10
C PHE A 7 2.49 11.11 -38.90
N TRP A 8 3.13 10.62 -39.98
CA TRP A 8 4.41 9.90 -39.89
C TRP A 8 5.59 10.78 -39.51
N ARG A 9 5.53 12.08 -39.85
CA ARG A 9 6.57 13.03 -39.39
C ARG A 9 6.47 13.28 -37.88
N ARG A 10 5.24 13.38 -37.30
CA ARG A 10 5.03 13.51 -35.84
C ARG A 10 5.43 12.24 -35.09
N ALA A 11 5.11 11.07 -35.63
CA ALA A 11 5.52 9.78 -35.05
C ALA A 11 7.04 9.58 -35.08
N LEU A 12 7.72 9.97 -36.17
CA LEU A 12 9.18 9.91 -36.28
C LEU A 12 9.89 10.91 -35.36
N VAL A 13 9.34 12.12 -35.17
CA VAL A 13 9.88 13.09 -34.22
C VAL A 13 9.66 12.62 -32.79
N ALA A 14 8.48 12.08 -32.45
CA ALA A 14 8.21 11.50 -31.13
C ALA A 14 9.11 10.31 -30.84
N ALA A 15 9.32 9.40 -31.81
CA ALA A 15 10.24 8.26 -31.66
C ALA A 15 11.71 8.72 -31.53
N ALA A 16 12.12 9.70 -32.29
CA ALA A 16 13.48 10.27 -32.19
C ALA A 16 13.69 11.00 -30.85
N THR A 17 12.69 11.72 -30.35
CA THR A 17 12.73 12.37 -29.02
C THR A 17 12.78 11.33 -27.92
N LEU A 18 12.01 10.24 -28.04
CA LEU A 18 12.04 9.12 -27.07
C LEU A 18 13.38 8.41 -27.05
N VAL A 19 13.99 8.17 -28.22
CA VAL A 19 15.32 7.55 -28.34
C VAL A 19 16.43 8.46 -27.81
N VAL A 20 16.34 9.77 -28.05
CA VAL A 20 17.31 10.74 -27.51
C VAL A 20 17.13 10.88 -25.99
N SER A 21 15.90 10.94 -25.47
CA SER A 21 15.65 10.99 -24.03
C SER A 21 16.10 9.69 -23.33
N MET A 22 15.86 8.53 -23.93
CA MET A 22 16.38 7.24 -23.44
C MET A 22 17.91 7.17 -23.46
N SER A 23 18.58 7.73 -24.47
CA SER A 23 20.04 7.72 -24.55
C SER A 23 20.70 8.68 -23.55
N VAL A 24 20.11 9.85 -23.30
CA VAL A 24 20.58 10.80 -22.28
C VAL A 24 20.31 10.22 -20.88
N TYR A 25 19.16 9.59 -20.68
CA TYR A 25 18.85 8.93 -19.41
C TYR A 25 19.83 7.77 -19.13
N SER A 26 20.19 6.98 -20.14
CA SER A 26 21.16 5.88 -20.01
C SER A 26 22.61 6.32 -19.75
N GLN A 27 22.97 7.57 -20.06
CA GLN A 27 24.30 8.11 -19.74
C GLN A 27 24.40 8.64 -18.29
N ASN A 28 23.28 9.13 -17.74
CA ASN A 28 23.24 9.76 -16.42
C ASN A 28 22.82 8.82 -15.30
N PHE A 29 22.21 7.69 -15.63
CA PHE A 29 21.74 6.71 -14.65
C PHE A 29 22.24 5.30 -14.96
N ASN A 30 22.90 4.69 -14.00
CA ASN A 30 23.31 3.30 -14.06
C ASN A 30 22.14 2.38 -13.68
N ARG A 31 22.16 1.18 -14.22
CA ARG A 31 21.31 0.09 -13.74
C ARG A 31 21.81 -0.37 -12.37
N ILE A 32 20.88 -0.57 -11.42
CA ILE A 32 21.17 -1.12 -10.09
C ILE A 32 20.41 -2.42 -9.87
N PRO A 33 20.90 -3.31 -8.99
CA PRO A 33 20.17 -4.52 -8.61
C PRO A 33 18.83 -4.16 -7.98
N LEU A 34 17.79 -4.93 -8.31
CA LEU A 34 16.44 -4.78 -7.77
C LEU A 34 16.16 -5.76 -6.63
N ARG A 35 16.85 -6.91 -6.61
CA ARG A 35 16.70 -7.99 -5.63
C ARG A 35 18.05 -8.55 -5.24
N TRP A 36 18.11 -9.11 -4.02
CA TRP A 36 19.29 -9.83 -3.54
C TRP A 36 18.91 -10.87 -2.52
N LYS A 37 19.76 -11.90 -2.38
CA LYS A 37 19.66 -12.92 -1.36
C LYS A 37 21.03 -13.35 -0.85
N TRP A 38 21.13 -13.60 0.43
CA TRP A 38 22.31 -14.18 1.04
C TRP A 38 22.37 -15.69 0.76
N ILE A 39 23.51 -16.16 0.37
CA ILE A 39 23.76 -17.58 0.10
C ILE A 39 24.39 -18.25 1.32
N ASP A 40 25.22 -17.52 2.03
CA ASP A 40 25.84 -17.88 3.28
C ASP A 40 26.12 -16.63 4.14
N ASN A 41 26.89 -16.76 5.23
CA ASN A 41 27.22 -15.67 6.13
C ASN A 41 28.06 -14.55 5.51
N GLU A 42 28.72 -14.79 4.37
CA GLU A 42 29.64 -13.83 3.74
C GLU A 42 29.26 -13.49 2.29
N LYS A 43 28.43 -14.32 1.65
CA LYS A 43 28.16 -14.19 0.22
C LYS A 43 26.71 -13.79 -0.03
N VAL A 44 26.52 -12.68 -0.71
CA VAL A 44 25.23 -12.20 -1.19
C VAL A 44 25.22 -12.16 -2.71
N VAL A 45 24.13 -12.58 -3.34
CA VAL A 45 23.90 -12.52 -4.79
C VAL A 45 22.86 -11.45 -5.07
N PHE A 46 23.19 -10.54 -5.99
CA PHE A 46 22.36 -9.45 -6.46
C PHE A 46 21.82 -9.75 -7.85
N SER A 47 20.56 -9.43 -8.10
CA SER A 47 19.90 -9.61 -9.39
C SER A 47 19.35 -8.29 -9.93
N TYR A 48 19.57 -8.02 -11.23
CA TYR A 48 19.07 -6.83 -11.93
C TYR A 48 17.63 -6.95 -12.42
N ASP A 49 17.11 -8.15 -12.64
CA ASP A 49 15.83 -8.43 -13.27
C ASP A 49 14.93 -9.39 -12.46
N GLY A 50 15.43 -9.83 -11.32
CA GLY A 50 14.76 -10.84 -10.48
C GLY A 50 15.14 -12.27 -10.83
N THR A 51 15.91 -12.49 -11.93
CA THR A 51 16.54 -13.78 -12.21
C THR A 51 17.90 -13.81 -11.56
N TYR A 52 18.25 -14.94 -10.95
CA TYR A 52 19.57 -15.14 -10.34
C TYR A 52 20.47 -15.99 -11.24
N THR A 53 20.33 -15.82 -12.56
CA THR A 53 21.14 -16.46 -13.58
C THR A 53 22.41 -15.65 -13.85
N ASP A 54 23.41 -16.28 -14.45
CA ASP A 54 24.73 -15.67 -14.72
C ASP A 54 24.67 -14.37 -15.53
N ALA A 55 23.67 -14.22 -16.41
CA ALA A 55 23.49 -13.03 -17.23
C ALA A 55 22.83 -11.86 -16.49
N GLY A 56 22.05 -12.15 -15.44
CA GLY A 56 21.25 -11.15 -14.70
C GLY A 56 21.74 -10.91 -13.27
N ALA A 57 22.81 -11.58 -12.80
CA ALA A 57 23.24 -11.52 -11.41
C ALA A 57 24.75 -11.45 -11.23
N PHE A 58 25.17 -10.96 -10.06
CA PHE A 58 26.55 -11.01 -9.58
C PHE A 58 26.60 -11.28 -8.08
N ALA A 59 27.69 -11.82 -7.59
CA ALA A 59 27.88 -12.09 -6.16
C ALA A 59 28.91 -11.14 -5.55
N VAL A 60 28.72 -10.84 -4.27
CA VAL A 60 29.66 -10.07 -3.46
C VAL A 60 30.05 -10.85 -2.22
N LYS A 61 31.35 -10.91 -1.91
CA LYS A 61 31.85 -11.38 -0.61
C LYS A 61 31.98 -10.17 0.31
N ALA A 62 31.12 -10.10 1.34
CA ALA A 62 31.04 -8.96 2.24
C ALA A 62 32.34 -8.70 3.00
N GLY A 63 33.03 -9.74 3.47
CA GLY A 63 34.23 -9.60 4.30
C GLY A 63 35.47 -9.04 3.58
N ASN A 64 35.56 -9.13 2.26
CA ASN A 64 36.71 -8.64 1.48
C ASN A 64 36.32 -7.76 0.27
N HIS A 65 35.04 -7.41 0.16
CA HIS A 65 34.48 -6.54 -0.89
C HIS A 65 34.64 -7.07 -2.33
N LYS A 66 34.91 -8.37 -2.48
CA LYS A 66 35.18 -8.96 -3.79
C LYS A 66 33.88 -9.21 -4.55
N ILE A 67 33.76 -8.58 -5.74
CA ILE A 67 32.69 -8.84 -6.69
C ILE A 67 33.10 -10.03 -7.57
N VAL A 68 32.18 -10.98 -7.72
CA VAL A 68 32.37 -12.19 -8.56
C VAL A 68 31.19 -12.23 -9.55
N ASN A 69 31.47 -12.05 -10.83
CA ASN A 69 30.48 -12.19 -11.89
C ASN A 69 30.22 -13.69 -12.17
N GLY A 70 29.03 -14.00 -12.64
CA GLY A 70 28.68 -15.34 -13.09
C GLY A 70 28.44 -16.35 -11.96
N VAL A 71 27.69 -15.98 -10.94
CA VAL A 71 27.33 -16.91 -9.85
C VAL A 71 25.83 -17.16 -9.87
N THR A 72 25.47 -18.39 -10.20
CA THR A 72 24.10 -18.88 -10.08
C THR A 72 23.75 -19.03 -8.60
N ALA A 73 22.71 -18.39 -8.14
CA ALA A 73 22.10 -18.76 -6.87
C ALA A 73 21.28 -20.04 -7.09
N PRO A 74 21.30 -21.00 -6.17
CA PRO A 74 20.42 -22.17 -6.27
C PRO A 74 18.97 -21.65 -6.35
N GLU A 75 18.32 -21.89 -7.48
CA GLU A 75 16.95 -21.50 -7.69
C GLU A 75 16.04 -22.39 -6.83
N LYS A 76 15.22 -21.78 -6.01
CA LYS A 76 13.91 -22.35 -5.75
C LYS A 76 13.10 -22.16 -7.04
N TYR A 77 12.35 -23.18 -7.44
CA TYR A 77 11.47 -23.08 -8.61
C TYR A 77 10.71 -21.75 -8.60
N THR A 78 10.98 -20.92 -9.60
CA THR A 78 10.24 -19.67 -9.83
C THR A 78 9.12 -19.89 -10.84
N ASP A 79 9.27 -20.90 -11.70
CA ASP A 79 8.27 -21.30 -12.67
C ASP A 79 7.56 -22.56 -12.16
N PHE A 80 6.23 -22.52 -12.14
CA PHE A 80 5.42 -23.66 -11.77
C PHE A 80 5.60 -24.78 -12.79
N PRO A 81 6.18 -25.94 -12.40
CA PRO A 81 6.50 -27.03 -13.32
C PRO A 81 5.25 -27.66 -13.95
N ALA A 82 4.09 -27.51 -13.28
CA ALA A 82 2.77 -27.81 -13.80
C ALA A 82 1.79 -26.77 -13.22
N ARG A 83 0.84 -26.37 -14.04
CA ARG A 83 -0.25 -25.51 -13.60
C ARG A 83 -1.55 -26.31 -13.71
N PRO A 84 -2.09 -26.83 -12.60
CA PRO A 84 -3.37 -27.52 -12.64
C PRO A 84 -4.46 -26.65 -13.26
N ALA A 85 -5.32 -27.22 -14.11
CA ALA A 85 -6.35 -26.48 -14.81
C ALA A 85 -7.29 -25.78 -13.82
N GLY A 86 -7.62 -24.52 -14.08
CA GLY A 86 -8.48 -23.71 -13.21
C GLY A 86 -7.88 -23.32 -11.86
N ALA A 87 -6.61 -23.66 -11.59
CA ALA A 87 -5.96 -23.31 -10.34
C ALA A 87 -5.64 -21.81 -10.25
N VAL A 88 -5.97 -21.19 -9.11
CA VAL A 88 -5.58 -19.83 -8.73
C VAL A 88 -4.79 -19.85 -7.42
N ASN A 89 -4.05 -18.78 -7.14
CA ASN A 89 -3.26 -18.63 -5.91
C ASN A 89 -2.17 -19.71 -5.69
N LEU A 90 -1.60 -20.27 -6.76
CA LEU A 90 -0.54 -21.27 -6.65
C LEU A 90 0.59 -20.82 -5.72
N THR A 91 0.89 -21.64 -4.74
CA THR A 91 1.91 -21.35 -3.72
C THR A 91 2.72 -22.59 -3.40
N PHE A 92 4.05 -22.50 -3.58
CA PHE A 92 4.96 -23.59 -3.21
C PHE A 92 4.96 -23.85 -1.71
N SER A 93 5.07 -25.13 -1.33
CA SER A 93 5.47 -25.49 0.03
C SER A 93 6.88 -24.97 0.33
N PRO A 94 7.25 -24.73 1.61
CA PRO A 94 8.58 -24.25 1.99
C PRO A 94 9.74 -25.08 1.45
N ASP A 95 9.58 -26.41 1.36
CA ASP A 95 10.56 -27.34 0.78
C ASP A 95 10.47 -27.46 -0.75
N SER A 96 9.48 -26.79 -1.37
CA SER A 96 9.22 -26.78 -2.80
C SER A 96 8.82 -28.15 -3.40
N SER A 97 8.37 -29.11 -2.59
CA SER A 97 7.91 -30.42 -3.05
C SER A 97 6.45 -30.42 -3.54
N MET A 98 5.65 -29.46 -3.05
CA MET A 98 4.22 -29.37 -3.35
C MET A 98 3.80 -27.98 -3.74
N LEU A 99 2.63 -27.87 -4.40
CA LEU A 99 1.90 -26.64 -4.65
C LEU A 99 0.56 -26.70 -3.93
N ALA A 100 0.21 -25.64 -3.19
CA ALA A 100 -1.16 -25.40 -2.76
C ALA A 100 -1.83 -24.38 -3.69
N PHE A 101 -3.12 -24.52 -3.90
CA PHE A 101 -3.92 -23.62 -4.72
C PHE A 101 -5.41 -23.72 -4.38
N THR A 102 -6.18 -22.75 -4.85
CA THR A 102 -7.65 -22.83 -4.80
C THR A 102 -8.25 -23.03 -6.18
N ARG A 103 -9.35 -23.76 -6.24
CA ARG A 103 -10.17 -23.97 -7.45
C ARG A 103 -11.62 -24.17 -7.04
N GLU A 104 -12.54 -23.46 -7.70
CA GLU A 104 -13.99 -23.52 -7.41
C GLU A 104 -14.27 -23.33 -5.90
N ASN A 105 -13.55 -22.39 -5.29
CA ASN A 105 -13.64 -22.04 -3.85
C ASN A 105 -13.27 -23.17 -2.87
N ASP A 106 -12.53 -24.17 -3.32
CA ASP A 106 -11.93 -25.20 -2.47
C ASP A 106 -10.41 -25.21 -2.53
N LEU A 107 -9.80 -25.71 -1.46
CA LEU A 107 -8.36 -25.81 -1.28
C LEU A 107 -7.82 -27.16 -1.76
N TYR A 108 -6.74 -27.12 -2.51
CA TYR A 108 -6.06 -28.27 -3.10
C TYR A 108 -4.56 -28.23 -2.85
N VAL A 109 -3.94 -29.41 -2.93
CA VAL A 109 -2.49 -29.58 -3.03
C VAL A 109 -2.15 -30.43 -4.26
N TYR A 110 -0.98 -30.19 -4.83
CA TYR A 110 -0.42 -30.92 -5.96
C TYR A 110 1.00 -31.34 -5.62
N ASP A 111 1.28 -32.62 -5.64
CA ASP A 111 2.63 -33.18 -5.46
C ASP A 111 3.40 -33.10 -6.78
N ILE A 112 4.53 -32.40 -6.76
CA ILE A 112 5.30 -32.09 -7.98
C ILE A 112 5.98 -33.35 -8.53
N ALA A 113 6.40 -34.27 -7.68
CA ALA A 113 7.14 -35.46 -8.09
C ALA A 113 6.22 -36.53 -8.68
N SER A 114 5.08 -36.78 -8.05
CA SER A 114 4.09 -37.79 -8.52
C SER A 114 3.13 -37.27 -9.58
N GLY A 115 2.89 -35.96 -9.59
CA GLY A 115 1.85 -35.34 -10.40
C GLY A 115 0.43 -35.56 -9.86
N GLU A 116 0.30 -36.03 -8.62
CA GLU A 116 -0.99 -36.27 -8.00
C GLU A 116 -1.57 -34.99 -7.40
N GLU A 117 -2.89 -34.81 -7.60
CA GLU A 117 -3.67 -33.73 -7.05
C GLU A 117 -4.60 -34.26 -5.95
N LYS A 118 -4.66 -33.54 -4.82
CA LYS A 118 -5.54 -33.86 -3.70
C LYS A 118 -6.38 -32.67 -3.31
N ARG A 119 -7.71 -32.84 -3.29
CA ARG A 119 -8.66 -31.87 -2.75
C ARG A 119 -8.70 -32.00 -1.23
N LEU A 120 -8.59 -30.88 -0.50
CA LEU A 120 -8.57 -30.84 0.96
C LEU A 120 -9.90 -30.39 1.55
N THR A 121 -10.67 -29.54 0.85
CA THR A 121 -12.02 -29.09 1.26
C THR A 121 -13.05 -29.45 0.20
N PHE A 122 -14.34 -29.58 0.57
CA PHE A 122 -15.37 -30.18 -0.30
C PHE A 122 -16.71 -29.42 -0.30
N ASP A 123 -16.79 -28.29 0.38
CA ASP A 123 -18.03 -27.51 0.52
C ASP A 123 -17.98 -26.14 -0.16
N GLY A 124 -16.95 -25.91 -0.99
CA GLY A 124 -16.81 -24.70 -1.79
C GLY A 124 -18.03 -24.45 -2.67
N SER A 125 -18.53 -23.21 -2.65
CA SER A 125 -19.71 -22.75 -3.40
C SER A 125 -19.63 -21.26 -3.67
N ASP A 126 -20.67 -20.66 -4.24
CA ASP A 126 -20.74 -19.20 -4.45
C ASP A 126 -20.72 -18.38 -3.14
N THR A 127 -21.02 -19.02 -2.01
CA THR A 127 -21.02 -18.38 -0.70
C THR A 127 -19.96 -18.92 0.25
N ILE A 128 -19.51 -20.14 0.05
CA ILE A 128 -18.50 -20.79 0.90
C ILE A 128 -17.15 -20.77 0.19
N LEU A 129 -16.17 -20.11 0.79
CA LEU A 129 -14.84 -19.92 0.22
C LEU A 129 -13.80 -20.55 1.15
N ASN A 130 -13.10 -21.58 0.69
CA ASN A 130 -12.04 -22.27 1.44
C ASN A 130 -10.66 -21.86 0.92
N GLY A 131 -9.86 -21.18 1.74
CA GLY A 131 -8.55 -20.69 1.34
C GLY A 131 -8.58 -19.58 0.30
N TYR A 132 -9.76 -19.10 -0.05
CA TYR A 132 -10.02 -17.97 -0.95
C TYR A 132 -10.74 -16.88 -0.15
N ALA A 133 -10.21 -15.66 -0.12
CA ALA A 133 -10.70 -14.60 0.75
C ALA A 133 -12.03 -14.01 0.29
N SER A 134 -12.91 -13.67 1.24
CA SER A 134 -13.98 -12.72 1.03
C SER A 134 -13.41 -11.34 0.68
N TRP A 135 -14.18 -10.51 -0.05
CA TRP A 135 -13.69 -9.23 -0.59
C TRP A 135 -13.12 -8.31 0.50
N VAL A 136 -13.80 -8.15 1.63
CA VAL A 136 -13.33 -7.28 2.73
C VAL A 136 -12.01 -7.75 3.33
N TYR A 137 -11.76 -9.06 3.40
CA TYR A 137 -10.48 -9.61 3.84
C TYR A 137 -9.37 -9.46 2.79
N TYR A 138 -9.71 -9.64 1.52
CA TYR A 138 -8.77 -9.43 0.42
C TYR A 138 -8.29 -7.98 0.35
N GLU A 139 -9.20 -7.02 0.44
CA GLU A 139 -8.87 -5.60 0.32
C GLU A 139 -8.20 -5.08 1.58
N GLU A 140 -8.86 -5.25 2.74
CA GLU A 140 -8.55 -4.48 3.93
C GLU A 140 -7.61 -5.20 4.92
N ILE A 141 -7.59 -6.55 4.93
CA ILE A 141 -6.83 -7.29 5.94
C ILE A 141 -5.58 -7.95 5.35
N PHE A 142 -5.72 -8.69 4.24
CA PHE A 142 -4.58 -9.37 3.62
C PHE A 142 -3.89 -8.50 2.56
N GLY A 143 -4.57 -7.47 2.08
CA GLY A 143 -4.13 -6.57 1.02
C GLY A 143 -4.17 -7.20 -0.37
N ARG A 144 -4.32 -6.37 -1.40
CA ARG A 144 -4.41 -6.79 -2.81
C ARG A 144 -3.27 -7.70 -3.31
N PRO A 145 -2.01 -7.61 -2.81
CA PRO A 145 -0.96 -8.56 -3.20
C PRO A 145 -1.23 -10.01 -2.82
N SER A 146 -2.17 -10.28 -1.90
CA SER A 146 -2.62 -11.64 -1.57
C SER A 146 -3.30 -12.34 -2.73
N MET A 147 -3.87 -11.60 -3.69
CA MET A 147 -4.64 -12.12 -4.82
C MET A 147 -5.79 -13.03 -4.37
N TYR A 148 -6.47 -12.68 -3.28
CA TYR A 148 -7.50 -13.46 -2.58
C TYR A 148 -6.99 -14.74 -1.90
N ARG A 149 -5.69 -14.97 -1.78
CA ARG A 149 -5.16 -16.13 -1.06
C ARG A 149 -5.42 -15.98 0.44
N ALA A 150 -6.08 -16.98 1.03
CA ALA A 150 -6.38 -17.06 2.45
C ALA A 150 -5.92 -18.40 3.04
N PHE A 151 -4.72 -18.87 2.64
CA PHE A 151 -4.08 -20.06 3.16
C PHE A 151 -2.55 -19.89 3.27
N TRP A 152 -1.94 -20.59 4.23
CA TRP A 152 -0.52 -20.46 4.58
C TRP A 152 0.09 -21.80 4.93
N TRP A 153 1.20 -22.15 4.29
CA TRP A 153 1.96 -23.36 4.57
C TRP A 153 2.62 -23.31 5.95
N SER A 154 2.62 -24.46 6.67
CA SER A 154 3.48 -24.63 7.84
C SER A 154 4.95 -24.69 7.42
N PRO A 155 5.91 -24.25 8.27
CA PRO A 155 7.34 -24.29 7.97
C PRO A 155 7.88 -25.67 7.58
N ASP A 156 7.31 -26.75 8.12
CA ASP A 156 7.68 -28.14 7.84
C ASP A 156 7.02 -28.73 6.58
N SER A 157 6.23 -27.94 5.83
CA SER A 157 5.53 -28.35 4.60
C SER A 157 4.46 -29.43 4.78
N LYS A 158 4.01 -29.72 6.01
CA LYS A 158 3.08 -30.84 6.28
C LYS A 158 1.64 -30.38 6.48
N LYS A 159 1.42 -29.10 6.76
CA LYS A 159 0.09 -28.56 7.07
C LYS A 159 -0.16 -27.25 6.33
N ILE A 160 -1.44 -26.94 6.15
CA ILE A 160 -1.91 -25.65 5.60
C ILE A 160 -2.93 -25.09 6.57
N GLY A 161 -2.61 -23.94 7.19
CA GLY A 161 -3.61 -23.13 7.86
C GLY A 161 -4.41 -22.36 6.80
N PHE A 162 -5.73 -22.31 6.93
CA PHE A 162 -6.58 -21.59 6.00
C PHE A 162 -7.81 -20.99 6.67
N TYR A 163 -8.37 -19.96 6.03
CA TYR A 163 -9.64 -19.38 6.43
C TYR A 163 -10.75 -19.88 5.50
N ARG A 164 -11.87 -20.26 6.12
CA ARG A 164 -13.13 -20.59 5.45
C ARG A 164 -14.11 -19.46 5.72
N PHE A 165 -14.59 -18.83 4.67
CA PHE A 165 -15.58 -17.76 4.73
C PHE A 165 -16.96 -18.28 4.34
N ASP A 166 -17.97 -17.89 5.11
CA ASP A 166 -19.38 -17.99 4.73
C ASP A 166 -19.91 -16.59 4.43
N ASN A 167 -20.15 -16.33 3.15
CA ASN A 167 -20.62 -15.05 2.63
C ASN A 167 -22.16 -15.02 2.44
N ALA A 168 -22.92 -15.99 2.94
CA ALA A 168 -24.36 -16.10 2.64
C ALA A 168 -25.11 -14.82 3.00
N ASP A 169 -24.77 -14.20 4.14
CA ASP A 169 -25.40 -12.99 4.65
C ASP A 169 -24.73 -11.68 4.19
N VAL A 170 -23.64 -11.75 3.43
CA VAL A 170 -22.94 -10.57 2.89
C VAL A 170 -23.72 -10.03 1.70
N PRO A 171 -24.15 -8.76 1.69
CA PRO A 171 -24.87 -8.18 0.56
C PRO A 171 -24.09 -8.20 -0.73
N VAL A 172 -24.81 -8.28 -1.83
CA VAL A 172 -24.24 -8.30 -3.19
C VAL A 172 -24.36 -6.92 -3.81
N PHE A 173 -23.26 -6.41 -4.36
CA PHE A 173 -23.24 -5.20 -5.15
C PHE A 173 -23.01 -5.51 -6.64
N PRO A 174 -23.90 -5.03 -7.55
CA PRO A 174 -23.77 -5.23 -8.98
C PRO A 174 -22.86 -4.18 -9.61
N ILE A 175 -21.83 -4.60 -10.36
CA ILE A 175 -20.98 -3.72 -11.16
C ILE A 175 -21.29 -3.98 -12.64
N TYR A 176 -21.91 -3.01 -13.31
CA TYR A 176 -22.27 -3.09 -14.71
C TYR A 176 -21.09 -2.74 -15.61
N SER A 177 -20.82 -3.59 -16.62
CA SER A 177 -19.95 -3.31 -17.74
C SER A 177 -20.78 -3.09 -19.01
N PRO A 178 -20.54 -2.01 -19.79
CA PRO A 178 -21.23 -1.79 -21.05
C PRO A 178 -20.77 -2.74 -22.17
N PHE A 179 -19.81 -3.59 -21.88
CA PHE A 179 -19.24 -4.53 -22.85
C PHE A 179 -19.63 -5.97 -22.50
N SER A 180 -20.01 -6.74 -23.51
CA SER A 180 -19.98 -8.19 -23.44
C SER A 180 -18.54 -8.66 -23.30
N ASP A 181 -18.32 -9.85 -22.77
CA ASP A 181 -17.00 -10.41 -22.48
C ASP A 181 -16.06 -10.32 -23.71
N ASP A 182 -15.23 -9.27 -23.73
CA ASP A 182 -14.26 -9.01 -24.80
C ASP A 182 -12.85 -9.26 -24.30
N SER A 183 -12.30 -10.41 -24.66
CA SER A 183 -10.95 -10.81 -24.32
C SER A 183 -9.87 -9.81 -24.82
N SER A 184 -10.19 -8.94 -25.79
CA SER A 184 -9.28 -7.88 -26.27
C SER A 184 -9.02 -6.79 -25.22
N ARG A 185 -9.88 -6.68 -24.21
CA ARG A 185 -9.76 -5.76 -23.06
C ARG A 185 -9.06 -6.38 -21.85
N SER A 186 -8.63 -7.64 -21.96
CA SER A 186 -7.99 -8.39 -20.88
C SER A 186 -6.73 -7.71 -20.30
N GLY A 187 -6.03 -6.86 -21.03
CA GLY A 187 -4.93 -6.06 -20.53
C GLY A 187 -5.30 -5.00 -19.48
N MET A 188 -6.60 -4.66 -19.39
CA MET A 188 -7.15 -3.72 -18.40
C MET A 188 -7.73 -4.41 -17.17
N GLY A 189 -8.10 -5.70 -17.28
CA GLY A 189 -8.82 -6.46 -16.28
C GLY A 189 -8.14 -7.73 -15.78
N LEU A 190 -6.89 -8.01 -16.17
CA LEU A 190 -6.20 -9.25 -15.80
C LEU A 190 -6.11 -9.51 -14.29
N PHE A 191 -6.11 -8.48 -13.46
CA PHE A 191 -6.16 -8.63 -12.01
C PHE A 191 -7.53 -9.09 -11.50
N TYR A 192 -8.60 -8.82 -12.24
CA TYR A 192 -9.99 -9.02 -11.80
C TYR A 192 -10.69 -10.18 -12.51
N SER A 193 -10.30 -10.50 -13.75
CA SER A 193 -10.92 -11.58 -14.50
C SER A 193 -10.62 -12.99 -13.95
N GLN A 194 -9.59 -13.13 -13.13
CA GLN A 194 -9.28 -14.41 -12.49
C GLN A 194 -9.95 -14.58 -11.11
N ASN A 195 -10.36 -13.48 -10.45
CA ASN A 195 -10.75 -13.49 -9.05
C ASN A 195 -12.04 -12.72 -8.72
N ALA A 196 -12.53 -11.83 -9.58
CA ALA A 196 -13.89 -11.32 -9.44
C ALA A 196 -14.85 -12.38 -9.96
N GLY A 197 -15.89 -12.68 -9.21
CA GLY A 197 -16.90 -13.67 -9.59
C GLY A 197 -17.28 -13.56 -11.06
N ALA A 198 -17.50 -14.67 -11.72
CA ALA A 198 -17.81 -14.73 -13.14
C ALA A 198 -18.87 -13.69 -13.49
N ALA A 199 -18.73 -13.04 -14.66
CA ALA A 199 -19.80 -12.22 -15.21
C ALA A 199 -21.07 -13.07 -15.24
N VAL A 200 -22.10 -12.67 -14.51
CA VAL A 200 -23.34 -13.40 -14.45
C VAL A 200 -24.21 -12.93 -15.62
N GLU A 201 -24.60 -13.86 -16.49
CA GLU A 201 -25.70 -13.60 -17.41
C GLU A 201 -26.98 -13.50 -16.56
N LEU A 202 -27.51 -12.31 -16.43
CA LEU A 202 -28.81 -12.14 -15.80
C LEU A 202 -29.90 -12.69 -16.70
N PRO A 203 -30.84 -13.51 -16.18
CA PRO A 203 -31.93 -14.03 -16.96
C PRO A 203 -32.69 -12.92 -17.68
N GLY A 204 -32.83 -13.02 -19.00
CA GLY A 204 -33.51 -12.03 -19.84
C GLY A 204 -32.68 -10.84 -20.29
N MET A 205 -31.42 -10.78 -19.97
CA MET A 205 -30.51 -9.76 -20.51
C MET A 205 -30.21 -10.03 -21.98
N SER A 206 -30.24 -9.00 -22.82
CA SER A 206 -29.85 -9.12 -24.24
C SER A 206 -28.38 -9.46 -24.36
N PRO A 207 -27.94 -10.32 -25.29
CA PRO A 207 -26.52 -10.55 -25.57
C PRO A 207 -25.74 -9.27 -25.91
N ALA A 208 -26.42 -8.23 -26.40
CA ALA A 208 -25.83 -6.90 -26.64
C ALA A 208 -25.93 -5.96 -25.43
N GLY A 209 -26.45 -6.43 -24.29
CA GLY A 209 -26.75 -5.61 -23.11
C GLY A 209 -25.56 -5.36 -22.19
N GLY A 210 -24.34 -5.78 -22.55
CA GLY A 210 -23.17 -5.74 -21.66
C GLY A 210 -23.14 -6.91 -20.70
N SER A 211 -22.46 -6.75 -19.56
CA SER A 211 -22.34 -7.77 -18.52
C SER A 211 -22.49 -7.15 -17.12
N VAL A 212 -22.79 -7.98 -16.11
CA VAL A 212 -22.85 -7.56 -14.71
C VAL A 212 -21.99 -8.50 -13.87
N ARG A 213 -21.12 -7.94 -13.06
CA ARG A 213 -20.37 -8.69 -12.03
C ARG A 213 -21.06 -8.49 -10.70
N MET A 214 -21.25 -9.58 -9.97
CA MET A 214 -21.89 -9.58 -8.66
C MET A 214 -20.82 -9.77 -7.60
N THR A 215 -20.49 -8.70 -6.86
CA THR A 215 -19.48 -8.73 -5.81
C THR A 215 -20.15 -8.71 -4.44
N ARG A 216 -19.79 -9.65 -3.56
CA ARG A 216 -20.22 -9.62 -2.16
C ARG A 216 -19.35 -8.61 -1.41
N TYR A 217 -19.94 -7.45 -1.16
CA TYR A 217 -19.26 -6.29 -0.61
C TYR A 217 -20.08 -5.73 0.56
N PRO A 218 -19.60 -5.88 1.82
CA PRO A 218 -20.33 -5.35 2.97
C PRO A 218 -20.05 -3.85 3.09
N LYS A 219 -21.07 -3.03 2.91
CA LYS A 219 -21.02 -1.59 3.21
C LYS A 219 -21.21 -1.35 4.70
N CYS A 220 -20.86 -0.16 5.17
CA CYS A 220 -21.01 0.21 6.58
C CYS A 220 -22.40 -0.17 7.11
N GLY A 221 -22.43 -0.88 8.23
CA GLY A 221 -23.65 -1.39 8.84
C GLY A 221 -24.13 -2.74 8.32
N ASP A 222 -23.62 -3.23 7.19
CA ASP A 222 -23.98 -4.53 6.64
C ASP A 222 -23.35 -5.70 7.40
N ASN A 223 -23.82 -6.92 7.12
CA ASN A 223 -23.25 -8.14 7.68
C ASN A 223 -21.89 -8.45 7.04
N ASN A 224 -20.94 -8.81 7.89
CA ASN A 224 -19.63 -9.35 7.50
C ASN A 224 -19.69 -10.86 7.22
N PRO A 225 -18.70 -11.44 6.51
CA PRO A 225 -18.59 -12.89 6.38
C PRO A 225 -18.37 -13.55 7.75
N GLN A 226 -18.99 -14.71 7.96
CA GLN A 226 -18.63 -15.58 9.07
C GLN A 226 -17.34 -16.34 8.73
N VAL A 227 -16.44 -16.47 9.69
CA VAL A 227 -15.10 -17.04 9.44
C VAL A 227 -14.81 -18.20 10.35
N ARG A 228 -14.36 -19.32 9.77
CA ARG A 228 -13.75 -20.44 10.49
C ARG A 228 -12.28 -20.58 10.08
N ILE A 229 -11.47 -21.05 10.99
CA ILE A 229 -10.05 -21.26 10.77
C ILE A 229 -9.75 -22.75 10.82
N GLY A 230 -9.25 -23.28 9.70
CA GLY A 230 -8.90 -24.68 9.54
C GLY A 230 -7.40 -24.90 9.42
N ILE A 231 -6.93 -26.04 9.89
CA ILE A 231 -5.56 -26.55 9.73
C ILE A 231 -5.67 -27.90 9.05
N ALA A 232 -5.35 -27.97 7.76
CA ALA A 232 -5.42 -29.17 6.95
C ALA A 232 -4.07 -29.92 6.99
N ASP A 233 -4.08 -31.22 7.23
CA ASP A 233 -2.93 -32.09 7.04
C ASP A 233 -2.84 -32.52 5.57
N VAL A 234 -1.71 -32.27 4.91
CA VAL A 234 -1.57 -32.57 3.48
C VAL A 234 -1.41 -34.08 3.22
N GLY A 235 -0.95 -34.87 4.21
CA GLY A 235 -0.75 -36.30 4.10
C GLY A 235 -2.07 -37.07 4.10
N ASP A 236 -2.89 -36.95 5.14
CA ASP A 236 -4.17 -37.68 5.25
C ASP A 236 -5.39 -36.87 4.79
N GLY A 237 -5.30 -35.54 4.77
CA GLY A 237 -6.38 -34.61 4.39
C GLY A 237 -7.33 -34.29 5.56
N GLY A 238 -7.00 -34.69 6.77
CA GLY A 238 -7.74 -34.34 7.97
C GLY A 238 -7.68 -32.83 8.24
N ILE A 239 -8.79 -32.25 8.72
CA ILE A 239 -8.87 -30.84 9.10
C ILE A 239 -9.14 -30.72 10.58
N VAL A 240 -8.26 -29.99 11.28
CA VAL A 240 -8.47 -29.55 12.64
C VAL A 240 -9.03 -28.12 12.58
N TRP A 241 -10.17 -27.91 13.23
CA TRP A 241 -10.81 -26.58 13.30
C TRP A 241 -10.42 -25.88 14.60
N ALA A 242 -9.99 -24.63 14.49
CA ALA A 242 -9.72 -23.79 15.66
C ALA A 242 -11.01 -23.47 16.43
N ASP A 243 -10.91 -23.45 17.75
CA ASP A 243 -12.05 -23.25 18.67
C ASP A 243 -12.45 -21.77 18.77
N PHE A 244 -12.92 -21.19 17.66
CA PHE A 244 -13.55 -19.87 17.60
C PHE A 244 -15.04 -20.01 17.29
N ASN A 245 -15.85 -19.12 17.87
CA ASN A 245 -17.26 -19.03 17.53
C ASN A 245 -17.44 -18.24 16.23
N GLU A 246 -17.76 -18.93 15.14
CA GLU A 246 -17.92 -18.34 13.81
C GLU A 246 -19.07 -17.34 13.68
N LYS A 247 -20.03 -17.36 14.65
CA LYS A 247 -21.21 -16.48 14.65
C LYS A 247 -20.95 -15.14 15.32
N GLU A 248 -19.79 -14.95 15.94
CA GLU A 248 -19.40 -13.66 16.46
C GLU A 248 -19.02 -12.73 15.32
N ASP A 249 -19.44 -11.46 15.41
CA ASP A 249 -19.06 -10.42 14.45
C ASP A 249 -17.64 -9.94 14.78
N GLN A 250 -16.68 -10.51 14.09
CA GLN A 250 -15.25 -10.39 14.38
C GLN A 250 -14.42 -10.48 13.11
N TYR A 251 -13.22 -9.92 13.19
CA TYR A 251 -12.20 -10.02 12.16
C TYR A 251 -11.02 -10.85 12.65
N PHE A 252 -10.36 -11.52 11.71
CA PHE A 252 -9.11 -12.23 11.93
C PHE A 252 -8.02 -11.67 11.02
N GLY A 253 -6.91 -11.23 11.61
CA GLY A 253 -5.77 -10.70 10.87
C GLY A 253 -5.00 -11.75 10.10
N THR A 254 -3.94 -11.33 9.41
CA THR A 254 -3.00 -12.27 8.80
C THR A 254 -2.38 -13.17 9.86
N PRO A 255 -2.48 -14.50 9.75
CA PRO A 255 -1.96 -15.43 10.73
C PRO A 255 -0.46 -15.67 10.57
N PHE A 256 0.15 -16.25 11.60
CA PHE A 256 1.56 -16.63 11.60
C PHE A 256 1.72 -18.09 12.02
N TRP A 257 2.69 -18.76 11.41
CA TRP A 257 3.11 -20.10 11.88
C TRP A 257 4.25 -19.97 12.88
N GLY A 258 4.15 -20.72 13.97
CA GLY A 258 5.29 -20.94 14.86
C GLY A 258 6.42 -21.66 14.11
N ALA A 259 7.68 -21.32 14.45
CA ALA A 259 8.84 -21.86 13.75
C ALA A 259 8.94 -23.41 13.79
N ASP A 260 8.36 -24.04 14.81
CA ASP A 260 8.32 -25.50 15.00
C ASP A 260 7.06 -26.17 14.42
N SER A 261 6.20 -25.41 13.74
CA SER A 261 4.95 -25.87 13.11
C SER A 261 3.92 -26.51 14.08
N LYS A 262 4.02 -26.23 15.40
CA LYS A 262 3.08 -26.78 16.38
C LYS A 262 1.88 -25.87 16.67
N ASP A 263 2.06 -24.57 16.51
CA ASP A 263 1.02 -23.59 16.77
C ASP A 263 0.81 -22.69 15.55
N PHE A 264 -0.47 -22.37 15.30
CA PHE A 264 -0.90 -21.41 14.30
C PHE A 264 -1.41 -20.17 15.04
N TYR A 265 -0.69 -19.05 14.93
CA TYR A 265 -0.97 -17.83 15.67
C TYR A 265 -2.02 -16.99 14.94
N ILE A 266 -3.12 -16.71 15.65
CA ILE A 266 -4.28 -16.01 15.11
C ILE A 266 -4.50 -14.72 15.86
N GLN A 267 -4.58 -13.63 15.12
CA GLN A 267 -5.01 -12.32 15.60
C GLN A 267 -6.50 -12.18 15.44
N ARG A 268 -7.19 -11.67 16.45
CA ARG A 268 -8.62 -11.45 16.43
C ARG A 268 -8.97 -10.05 16.92
N GLU A 269 -9.87 -9.37 16.23
CA GLU A 269 -10.52 -8.14 16.64
C GLU A 269 -12.03 -8.30 16.60
N PRO A 270 -12.81 -7.72 17.54
CA PRO A 270 -14.26 -7.55 17.36
C PRO A 270 -14.52 -6.52 16.24
N ARG A 271 -15.73 -6.44 15.74
CA ARG A 271 -16.13 -5.46 14.72
C ARG A 271 -15.74 -4.02 15.05
N THR A 272 -15.76 -3.65 16.34
CA THR A 272 -15.35 -2.31 16.81
C THR A 272 -13.87 -2.01 16.69
N GLN A 273 -13.03 -3.01 16.43
CA GLN A 273 -11.58 -2.92 16.13
C GLN A 273 -10.77 -2.12 17.19
N ASN A 274 -11.27 -2.04 18.42
CA ASN A 274 -10.62 -1.36 19.54
C ASN A 274 -10.05 -2.32 20.60
N THR A 275 -10.06 -3.61 20.29
CA THR A 275 -9.49 -4.70 21.10
C THR A 275 -8.79 -5.67 20.17
N LEU A 276 -7.56 -6.05 20.47
CA LEU A 276 -6.81 -7.06 19.74
C LEU A 276 -6.38 -8.18 20.67
N ASP A 277 -6.73 -9.41 20.29
CA ASP A 277 -6.33 -10.63 20.95
C ASP A 277 -5.40 -11.45 20.05
N LEU A 278 -4.33 -12.02 20.61
CA LEU A 278 -3.47 -13.00 19.93
C LEU A 278 -3.61 -14.36 20.59
N TYR A 279 -3.90 -15.36 19.78
CA TYR A 279 -4.03 -16.76 20.20
C TYR A 279 -3.00 -17.65 19.56
N ALA A 280 -2.42 -18.58 20.32
CA ALA A 280 -1.72 -19.75 19.80
C ALA A 280 -2.73 -20.90 19.67
N VAL A 281 -2.96 -21.37 18.45
CA VAL A 281 -3.89 -22.47 18.13
C VAL A 281 -3.10 -23.74 17.89
N SER A 282 -3.36 -24.78 18.71
CA SER A 282 -2.72 -26.09 18.59
C SER A 282 -3.11 -26.78 17.27
N VAL A 283 -2.12 -27.23 16.51
CA VAL A 283 -2.35 -27.95 15.25
C VAL A 283 -2.92 -29.37 15.47
N ASN A 284 -2.89 -29.90 16.71
CA ASN A 284 -3.33 -31.26 17.00
C ASN A 284 -4.84 -31.39 17.26
N ASP A 285 -5.42 -30.39 17.90
CA ASP A 285 -6.80 -30.45 18.39
C ASP A 285 -7.60 -29.14 18.22
N GLY A 286 -6.97 -28.06 17.71
CA GLY A 286 -7.62 -26.77 17.48
C GLY A 286 -7.84 -25.95 18.75
N THR A 287 -7.40 -26.41 19.92
CA THR A 287 -7.52 -25.63 21.16
C THR A 287 -6.70 -24.36 21.05
N LYS A 288 -7.28 -23.24 21.52
CA LYS A 288 -6.63 -21.93 21.50
C LYS A 288 -6.16 -21.52 22.89
N LYS A 289 -4.94 -21.02 22.94
CA LYS A 289 -4.36 -20.38 24.12
C LYS A 289 -4.28 -18.89 23.88
N HIS A 290 -4.92 -18.09 24.73
CA HIS A 290 -4.82 -16.63 24.68
C HIS A 290 -3.47 -16.21 25.27
N ILE A 291 -2.65 -15.47 24.49
CA ILE A 291 -1.29 -15.11 24.88
C ILE A 291 -1.05 -13.59 24.91
N TYR A 292 -1.89 -12.78 24.26
CA TYR A 292 -1.80 -11.33 24.29
C TYR A 292 -3.16 -10.68 24.16
N HIS A 293 -3.36 -9.58 24.87
CA HIS A 293 -4.57 -8.76 24.86
C HIS A 293 -4.20 -7.29 24.91
N GLU A 294 -4.83 -6.49 24.06
CA GLU A 294 -4.68 -5.05 24.04
C GLU A 294 -6.00 -4.36 23.75
N THR A 295 -6.22 -3.20 24.38
CA THR A 295 -7.38 -2.33 24.14
C THR A 295 -6.91 -0.91 23.93
N TYR A 296 -7.62 -0.16 23.10
CA TYR A 296 -7.34 1.26 22.89
C TYR A 296 -8.62 2.08 22.73
N ALA A 297 -8.52 3.40 22.94
CA ALA A 297 -9.70 4.26 22.97
C ALA A 297 -10.29 4.53 21.58
N THR A 298 -9.48 4.47 20.53
CA THR A 298 -9.90 4.67 19.14
C THR A 298 -9.97 3.33 18.41
N TRP A 299 -8.93 2.95 17.67
CA TRP A 299 -8.81 1.67 17.00
C TRP A 299 -7.43 1.07 17.21
N LEU A 300 -7.31 -0.23 16.99
CA LEU A 300 -6.04 -0.95 16.97
C LEU A 300 -5.64 -1.33 15.54
N ASP A 301 -4.35 -1.42 15.32
CA ASP A 301 -3.79 -1.94 14.08
C ASP A 301 -3.36 -3.39 14.28
N TRP A 302 -3.47 -4.21 13.24
CA TRP A 302 -2.96 -5.58 13.25
C TRP A 302 -1.48 -5.60 13.60
N ILE A 303 -1.01 -6.71 14.18
CA ILE A 303 0.42 -6.95 14.34
C ILE A 303 0.98 -7.27 12.96
N ASP A 304 1.75 -6.36 12.39
CA ASP A 304 2.37 -6.51 11.07
C ASP A 304 3.80 -7.01 11.23
N GLY A 305 3.97 -8.32 11.07
CA GLY A 305 5.25 -8.99 11.22
C GLY A 305 5.61 -9.38 12.67
N MET A 306 5.96 -10.65 12.83
CA MET A 306 6.47 -11.23 14.08
C MET A 306 7.78 -11.96 13.79
N LEU A 307 8.75 -11.85 14.70
CA LEU A 307 9.92 -12.71 14.70
C LEU A 307 9.79 -13.72 15.85
N PHE A 308 9.84 -14.99 15.52
CA PHE A 308 9.75 -16.09 16.48
C PHE A 308 11.13 -16.44 16.98
N GLY A 309 11.35 -16.24 18.28
CA GLY A 309 12.56 -16.64 18.96
C GLY A 309 12.41 -18.00 19.62
N ARG A 310 13.41 -18.40 20.42
CA ARG A 310 13.42 -19.66 21.15
C ARG A 310 12.33 -19.74 22.24
N ASP A 311 12.14 -18.64 22.98
CA ASP A 311 11.29 -18.63 24.18
C ASP A 311 10.10 -17.64 24.06
N GLY A 312 9.94 -16.97 22.91
CA GLY A 312 8.88 -15.98 22.70
C GLY A 312 8.95 -15.30 21.33
N ILE A 313 8.15 -14.26 21.21
CA ILE A 313 7.88 -13.51 19.98
C ILE A 313 8.35 -12.06 20.13
N TYR A 314 8.94 -11.52 19.09
CA TYR A 314 9.21 -10.08 18.96
C TYR A 314 8.18 -9.46 18.04
N MET A 315 7.53 -8.39 18.49
CA MET A 315 6.45 -7.72 17.75
C MET A 315 6.50 -6.20 17.93
N VAL A 316 5.75 -5.46 17.12
CA VAL A 316 5.69 -4.00 17.16
C VAL A 316 4.29 -3.56 17.60
N ARG A 317 4.21 -2.64 18.61
CA ARG A 317 2.96 -2.02 19.07
C ARG A 317 3.18 -0.54 19.37
N SER A 318 2.12 0.29 19.22
CA SER A 318 2.21 1.75 19.37
C SER A 318 1.40 2.32 20.53
N PHE A 319 0.51 1.54 21.13
CA PHE A 319 -0.61 2.05 21.92
C PHE A 319 -0.25 2.42 23.37
N GLU A 320 0.87 1.91 23.88
CA GLU A 320 1.37 2.29 25.22
C GLU A 320 2.00 3.70 25.23
N THR A 321 2.71 4.06 24.16
CA THR A 321 3.51 5.29 24.12
C THR A 321 3.02 6.31 23.10
N GLY A 322 2.07 5.96 22.25
CA GLY A 322 1.68 6.74 21.08
C GLY A 322 2.67 6.62 19.89
N TRP A 323 3.75 5.83 20.04
CA TRP A 323 4.77 5.57 19.04
C TRP A 323 5.06 4.07 18.94
N GLN A 324 5.42 3.59 17.77
CA GLN A 324 5.72 2.19 17.55
C GLN A 324 6.98 1.77 18.30
N GLN A 325 6.82 0.76 19.16
CA GLN A 325 7.92 0.19 19.95
C GLN A 325 8.01 -1.31 19.70
N ILE A 326 9.21 -1.85 19.87
CA ILE A 326 9.45 -3.29 19.81
C ILE A 326 9.21 -3.90 21.19
N TYR A 327 8.45 -5.00 21.20
CA TYR A 327 8.13 -5.76 22.41
C TYR A 327 8.59 -7.20 22.26
N TYR A 328 8.95 -7.81 23.37
CA TYR A 328 9.09 -9.25 23.53
C TYR A 328 7.86 -9.78 24.28
N LEU A 329 7.29 -10.87 23.80
CA LEU A 329 6.16 -11.59 24.38
C LEU A 329 6.57 -13.07 24.54
N SER A 330 6.54 -13.61 25.77
CA SER A 330 6.80 -15.04 25.98
C SER A 330 5.66 -15.92 25.41
N TYR A 331 5.95 -17.14 24.96
CA TYR A 331 4.94 -18.06 24.40
C TYR A 331 3.83 -18.44 25.38
N ASP A 332 4.06 -18.30 26.68
CA ASP A 332 3.01 -18.52 27.70
C ASP A 332 2.16 -17.26 27.98
N GLY A 333 2.53 -16.11 27.42
CA GLY A 333 1.86 -14.83 27.62
C GLY A 333 2.19 -14.14 28.97
N ASN A 334 3.07 -14.71 29.79
CA ASN A 334 3.33 -14.21 31.14
C ASN A 334 4.33 -13.05 31.18
N VAL A 335 5.17 -12.89 30.14
CA VAL A 335 6.17 -11.83 30.02
C VAL A 335 5.87 -11.00 28.80
N LEU A 336 5.57 -9.72 29.01
CA LEU A 336 5.50 -8.69 27.99
C LEU A 336 6.52 -7.61 28.35
N LYS A 337 7.51 -7.38 27.49
CA LYS A 337 8.59 -6.43 27.76
C LYS A 337 8.82 -5.49 26.60
N ARG A 338 8.68 -4.18 26.83
CA ARG A 338 9.09 -3.15 25.86
C ARG A 338 10.61 -3.08 25.77
N LEU A 339 11.14 -3.11 24.54
CA LEU A 339 12.57 -3.17 24.25
C LEU A 339 13.12 -1.87 23.66
N THR A 340 12.26 -0.99 23.14
CA THR A 340 12.63 0.32 22.59
C THR A 340 11.83 1.45 23.20
N ASP A 341 12.35 2.66 23.07
CA ASP A 341 11.72 3.92 23.42
C ASP A 341 11.93 4.97 22.32
N GLY A 342 11.24 6.11 22.44
CA GLY A 342 11.38 7.24 21.53
C GLY A 342 10.31 7.29 20.45
N LYS A 343 10.45 8.23 19.52
CA LYS A 343 9.47 8.51 18.48
C LYS A 343 9.75 7.66 17.25
N ASN A 344 9.46 6.35 17.33
CA ASN A 344 9.60 5.44 16.19
C ASN A 344 8.28 5.32 15.45
N TRP A 345 8.32 5.32 14.13
CA TRP A 345 7.17 5.00 13.28
C TRP A 345 7.60 4.13 12.10
N ARG A 346 6.67 3.44 11.47
CA ARG A 346 6.93 2.46 10.39
C ARG A 346 8.03 1.48 10.74
N VAL A 347 7.97 0.97 11.98
CA VAL A 347 8.93 -0.01 12.48
C VAL A 347 8.70 -1.35 11.79
N SER A 348 9.73 -1.85 11.11
CA SER A 348 9.75 -3.17 10.49
C SER A 348 10.90 -3.99 11.09
N LEU A 349 10.57 -5.11 11.71
CA LEU A 349 11.55 -6.05 12.23
C LEU A 349 12.27 -6.74 11.07
N VAL A 350 13.61 -6.77 11.11
CA VAL A 350 14.42 -7.42 10.06
C VAL A 350 14.88 -8.80 10.51
N ASP A 351 15.50 -8.91 11.68
CA ASP A 351 15.96 -10.16 12.26
C ASP A 351 16.32 -10.01 13.74
N VAL A 352 16.49 -11.12 14.43
CA VAL A 352 16.86 -11.17 15.85
C VAL A 352 17.95 -12.20 16.11
N LYS A 353 19.00 -11.77 16.83
CA LYS A 353 20.01 -12.65 17.42
C LYS A 353 19.74 -12.71 18.91
N GLU A 354 19.16 -13.80 19.34
CA GLU A 354 18.76 -13.94 20.73
C GLU A 354 19.93 -13.97 21.70
N GLY A 355 19.70 -13.37 22.86
CA GLY A 355 20.58 -13.47 24.01
C GLY A 355 20.67 -14.90 24.55
N LYS A 356 21.59 -15.14 25.50
CA LYS A 356 21.72 -16.45 26.13
C LYS A 356 20.43 -16.83 26.87
N ALA A 357 20.05 -18.10 26.78
CA ALA A 357 18.97 -18.64 27.58
C ALA A 357 19.30 -18.45 29.08
N ALA A 358 18.36 -17.92 29.83
CA ALA A 358 18.46 -17.70 31.26
C ALA A 358 17.08 -17.79 31.89
N GLN A 359 17.03 -18.12 33.18
CA GLN A 359 15.78 -18.02 33.93
C GLN A 359 15.35 -16.54 33.98
N GLY A 360 14.09 -16.27 33.64
CA GLY A 360 13.54 -14.91 33.53
C GLY A 360 13.99 -14.14 32.28
N PHE A 361 14.29 -14.85 31.21
CA PHE A 361 14.59 -14.23 29.91
C PHE A 361 13.39 -13.38 29.44
N ASP A 362 13.65 -12.12 29.12
CA ASP A 362 12.66 -11.12 28.76
C ASP A 362 12.93 -10.44 27.40
N GLY A 363 13.80 -11.04 26.57
CA GLY A 363 14.18 -10.51 25.25
C GLY A 363 15.17 -9.34 25.31
N SER A 364 15.39 -8.68 26.45
CA SER A 364 16.19 -7.44 26.54
C SER A 364 17.67 -7.62 26.17
N THR A 365 18.20 -8.83 26.28
CA THR A 365 19.60 -9.14 25.93
C THR A 365 19.78 -9.57 24.47
N SER A 366 18.71 -9.66 23.71
CA SER A 366 18.75 -9.95 22.27
C SER A 366 19.19 -8.73 21.47
N GLU A 367 19.91 -8.97 20.39
CA GLU A 367 20.24 -7.97 19.39
C GLU A 367 19.18 -8.04 18.28
N ILE A 368 18.38 -6.97 18.13
CA ILE A 368 17.30 -6.90 17.16
C ILE A 368 17.69 -5.86 16.11
N LEU A 369 17.64 -6.27 14.83
CA LEU A 369 17.81 -5.38 13.70
C LEU A 369 16.44 -4.96 13.17
N PHE A 370 16.23 -3.68 12.94
CA PHE A 370 14.95 -3.13 12.48
C PHE A 370 15.13 -1.88 11.62
N VAL A 371 14.14 -1.60 10.80
CA VAL A 371 14.00 -0.35 10.05
C VAL A 371 12.94 0.50 10.72
N ALA A 372 13.15 1.81 10.84
CA ALA A 372 12.17 2.72 11.41
C ALA A 372 12.39 4.17 10.95
N GLU A 373 11.31 4.95 10.93
CA GLU A 373 11.37 6.41 11.01
C GLU A 373 11.57 6.78 12.49
N ARG A 374 12.78 7.19 12.85
CA ARG A 374 13.18 7.53 14.21
C ARG A 374 13.87 8.89 14.29
N ASP A 375 14.97 9.05 13.56
CA ASP A 375 15.75 10.29 13.51
C ASP A 375 15.17 11.29 12.50
N SER A 376 14.24 10.85 11.68
CA SER A 376 13.49 11.64 10.71
C SER A 376 12.06 11.10 10.58
N ARG A 377 11.09 11.99 10.37
CA ARG A 377 9.68 11.61 10.15
C ARG A 377 9.37 11.21 8.72
N VAL A 378 10.30 11.45 7.78
CA VAL A 378 10.13 11.19 6.34
C VAL A 378 11.20 10.26 5.78
N ARG A 379 12.12 9.76 6.63
CA ARG A 379 13.18 8.82 6.25
C ARG A 379 13.27 7.68 7.25
N SER A 380 13.23 6.46 6.76
CA SER A 380 13.54 5.28 7.55
C SER A 380 15.05 5.06 7.59
N GLY A 381 15.59 4.73 8.76
CA GLY A 381 16.96 4.28 8.97
C GLY A 381 17.02 2.81 9.34
N LEU A 382 18.20 2.20 9.24
CA LEU A 382 18.49 0.87 9.76
C LEU A 382 19.09 0.99 11.15
N TYR A 383 18.48 0.33 12.12
CA TYR A 383 18.86 0.38 13.53
C TYR A 383 19.08 -1.02 14.10
N SER A 384 19.93 -1.09 15.12
CA SER A 384 19.98 -2.23 16.04
C SER A 384 19.62 -1.79 17.46
N VAL A 385 19.01 -2.69 18.24
CA VAL A 385 18.77 -2.49 19.66
C VAL A 385 19.24 -3.69 20.46
N CYS A 386 19.91 -3.43 21.58
CA CYS A 386 20.25 -4.42 22.59
C CYS A 386 20.30 -3.73 23.97
N ARG A 387 19.66 -4.33 24.98
CA ARG A 387 19.54 -3.78 26.34
C ARG A 387 19.02 -2.35 26.41
N GLY A 388 18.07 -2.03 25.52
CA GLY A 388 17.48 -0.70 25.40
C GLY A 388 18.36 0.34 24.69
N GLU A 389 19.60 0.03 24.32
CA GLU A 389 20.47 0.91 23.56
C GLU A 389 20.20 0.75 22.06
N VAL A 390 19.63 1.79 21.45
CA VAL A 390 19.37 1.86 20.01
C VAL A 390 20.55 2.53 19.29
N LYS A 391 21.05 1.89 18.23
CA LYS A 391 22.15 2.41 17.39
C LYS A 391 21.70 2.52 15.95
N ASN A 392 21.96 3.66 15.32
CA ASN A 392 21.81 3.80 13.88
C ASN A 392 22.99 3.11 13.18
N VAL A 393 22.70 2.25 12.20
CA VAL A 393 23.67 1.48 11.41
C VAL A 393 23.85 2.10 10.03
N SER A 394 22.81 2.73 9.48
CA SER A 394 22.81 3.33 8.15
C SER A 394 23.26 4.79 8.17
N ASP A 395 23.46 5.38 6.99
CA ASP A 395 23.66 6.82 6.84
C ASP A 395 22.33 7.55 7.16
N PRO A 396 22.28 8.45 8.18
CA PRO A 396 21.05 9.15 8.57
C PRO A 396 20.53 10.12 7.50
N SER A 397 21.36 10.49 6.51
CA SER A 397 20.94 11.34 5.38
C SER A 397 20.17 10.57 4.29
N LEU A 398 20.17 9.23 4.33
CA LEU A 398 19.58 8.37 3.33
C LEU A 398 18.41 7.55 3.91
N HIS A 399 17.33 7.48 3.15
CA HIS A 399 16.18 6.62 3.43
C HIS A 399 16.51 5.17 3.07
N VAL A 400 16.28 4.25 4.00
CA VAL A 400 16.45 2.80 3.82
C VAL A 400 15.15 2.21 3.28
N LYS A 401 15.16 1.74 2.02
CA LYS A 401 13.97 1.20 1.34
C LYS A 401 13.80 -0.31 1.52
N ALA A 402 14.88 -1.07 1.47
CA ALA A 402 14.85 -2.53 1.56
C ALA A 402 16.12 -3.04 2.22
N VAL A 403 16.00 -4.05 3.07
CA VAL A 403 17.10 -4.69 3.80
C VAL A 403 16.98 -6.20 3.71
N ARG A 404 18.14 -6.88 3.60
CA ARG A 404 18.28 -8.33 3.84
C ARG A 404 19.58 -8.55 4.61
N VAL A 405 19.50 -9.35 5.67
CA VAL A 405 20.64 -9.61 6.57
C VAL A 405 21.27 -10.97 6.28
N SER A 406 22.58 -11.11 6.54
CA SER A 406 23.26 -12.41 6.48
C SER A 406 22.76 -13.34 7.59
N PRO A 407 22.80 -14.69 7.41
CA PRO A 407 22.25 -15.62 8.39
C PRO A 407 22.82 -15.50 9.81
N ASP A 408 24.05 -15.01 9.96
CA ASP A 408 24.70 -14.77 11.26
C ASP A 408 24.51 -13.35 11.79
N MET A 409 23.71 -12.52 11.10
CA MET A 409 23.48 -11.09 11.40
C MET A 409 24.78 -10.25 11.51
N LYS A 410 25.79 -10.57 10.71
CA LYS A 410 27.03 -9.81 10.68
C LYS A 410 27.02 -8.71 9.61
N TYR A 411 26.31 -8.93 8.54
CA TYR A 411 26.18 -8.01 7.42
C TYR A 411 24.72 -7.78 7.04
N ALA A 412 24.41 -6.57 6.58
CA ALA A 412 23.12 -6.25 5.96
C ALA A 412 23.32 -5.64 4.58
N ALA A 413 22.63 -6.16 3.57
CA ALA A 413 22.55 -5.54 2.26
C ALA A 413 21.28 -4.69 2.19
N ALA A 414 21.40 -3.40 1.81
CA ALA A 414 20.28 -2.48 1.79
C ALA A 414 20.28 -1.55 0.55
N SER A 415 19.09 -1.18 0.09
CA SER A 415 18.88 -0.11 -0.88
C SER A 415 18.56 1.19 -0.14
N VAL A 416 19.30 2.26 -0.47
CA VAL A 416 19.16 3.56 0.17
C VAL A 416 19.13 4.69 -0.84
N SER A 417 18.46 5.80 -0.51
CA SER A 417 18.40 7.02 -1.34
C SER A 417 17.89 8.20 -0.53
N ASN A 418 17.85 9.38 -1.11
CA ASN A 418 16.99 10.48 -0.68
C ASN A 418 16.47 11.23 -1.92
N SER A 419 15.64 12.24 -1.75
CA SER A 419 15.02 12.98 -2.86
C SER A 419 16.02 13.54 -3.90
N ARG A 420 17.27 13.78 -3.50
CA ARG A 420 18.33 14.35 -4.34
C ARG A 420 19.48 13.38 -4.64
N THR A 421 19.54 12.24 -3.95
CA THR A 421 20.57 11.20 -4.12
C THR A 421 19.94 9.96 -4.75
N PRO A 422 20.30 9.61 -6.00
CA PRO A 422 19.83 8.38 -6.66
C PRO A 422 20.06 7.14 -5.82
N SER A 423 19.26 6.11 -6.08
CA SER A 423 19.28 4.87 -5.31
C SER A 423 20.67 4.22 -5.35
N GLN A 424 21.12 3.78 -4.20
CA GLN A 424 22.38 3.08 -3.98
C GLN A 424 22.11 1.74 -3.30
N VAL A 425 23.00 0.78 -3.51
CA VAL A 425 23.01 -0.50 -2.78
C VAL A 425 24.27 -0.60 -1.96
N TRP A 426 24.11 -0.81 -0.66
CA TRP A 426 25.19 -0.90 0.30
C TRP A 426 25.23 -2.26 1.00
N ILE A 427 26.42 -2.68 1.41
CA ILE A 427 26.63 -3.71 2.42
C ILE A 427 27.14 -3.03 3.67
N TYR A 428 26.35 -3.12 4.75
CA TYR A 428 26.69 -2.63 6.08
C TYR A 428 27.34 -3.76 6.89
N ASP A 429 28.52 -3.47 7.51
CA ASP A 429 29.10 -4.32 8.57
C ASP A 429 28.47 -3.88 9.89
N LEU A 430 27.58 -4.71 10.45
CA LEU A 430 26.78 -4.36 11.63
C LEU A 430 27.61 -4.16 12.88
N ALA A 431 28.76 -4.85 12.98
CA ALA A 431 29.70 -4.70 14.10
C ALA A 431 30.71 -3.55 13.92
N LYS A 432 31.00 -3.20 12.65
CA LYS A 432 32.03 -2.22 12.29
C LYS A 432 31.51 -1.32 11.16
N PRO A 433 30.59 -0.38 11.42
CA PRO A 433 29.96 0.46 10.38
C PRO A 433 30.93 1.18 9.45
N ALA A 434 32.13 1.56 9.96
CA ALA A 434 33.18 2.16 9.15
C ALA A 434 33.74 1.25 8.03
N LYS A 435 33.43 -0.06 8.04
CA LYS A 435 33.78 -1.02 7.00
C LYS A 435 32.66 -1.27 5.99
N SER A 436 31.55 -0.59 6.15
CA SER A 436 30.44 -0.63 5.20
C SER A 436 30.88 -0.04 3.86
N PHE A 437 30.32 -0.57 2.75
CA PHE A 437 30.73 -0.15 1.41
C PHE A 437 29.56 -0.18 0.43
N LYS A 438 29.64 0.67 -0.60
CA LYS A 438 28.70 0.77 -1.67
C LYS A 438 28.97 -0.28 -2.74
N VAL A 439 27.95 -1.06 -3.11
CA VAL A 439 28.01 -2.11 -4.13
C VAL A 439 27.58 -1.59 -5.50
N ALA A 440 26.54 -0.74 -5.52
CA ALA A 440 26.01 -0.15 -6.74
C ALA A 440 25.51 1.26 -6.49
N ASP A 441 25.59 2.09 -7.52
CA ASP A 441 25.13 3.47 -7.50
C ASP A 441 24.35 3.75 -8.78
N MET A 442 23.09 4.20 -8.64
CA MET A 442 22.28 4.61 -9.78
C MET A 442 22.79 5.89 -10.42
N ALA A 443 23.49 6.75 -9.68
CA ALA A 443 24.15 7.92 -10.26
C ALA A 443 25.24 7.50 -11.24
N GLY A 444 25.08 7.80 -12.52
CA GLY A 444 26.09 7.66 -13.56
C GLY A 444 27.13 8.78 -13.46
N ALA A 445 28.21 8.65 -14.22
CA ALA A 445 29.29 9.63 -14.23
C ALA A 445 28.85 11.05 -14.68
N GLY A 446 27.76 11.15 -15.44
CA GLY A 446 27.17 12.42 -15.90
C GLY A 446 26.05 12.96 -15.01
N PHE A 447 25.68 12.26 -13.92
CA PHE A 447 24.60 12.73 -13.06
C PHE A 447 25.04 13.93 -12.23
N ASN A 448 24.26 15.03 -12.35
CA ASN A 448 24.36 16.18 -11.45
C ASN A 448 22.93 16.56 -11.01
N ALA A 449 22.69 16.52 -9.72
CA ALA A 449 21.34 16.80 -9.15
C ALA A 449 20.81 18.21 -9.52
N ALA A 450 21.69 19.16 -9.80
CA ALA A 450 21.31 20.53 -10.21
C ALA A 450 20.69 20.60 -11.61
N ASP A 451 20.89 19.57 -12.44
CA ASP A 451 20.38 19.53 -13.81
C ASP A 451 18.92 19.02 -13.88
N TYR A 452 18.33 18.66 -12.75
CA TYR A 452 17.01 18.07 -12.65
C TYR A 452 16.09 18.83 -11.70
N ALA A 453 14.82 18.83 -12.01
CA ALA A 453 13.76 19.23 -11.08
C ALA A 453 13.57 18.11 -10.03
N LEU A 454 14.26 18.23 -8.91
CA LEU A 454 14.19 17.27 -7.80
C LEU A 454 13.52 17.90 -6.60
N PRO A 455 12.71 17.12 -5.83
CA PRO A 455 12.02 17.66 -4.68
C PRO A 455 12.95 18.03 -3.53
N GLU A 456 12.53 19.06 -2.81
CA GLU A 456 13.08 19.45 -1.51
C GLU A 456 12.02 19.21 -0.43
N VAL A 457 12.43 18.64 0.71
CA VAL A 457 11.52 18.45 1.85
C VAL A 457 11.40 19.77 2.61
N ILE A 458 10.17 20.19 2.84
CA ILE A 458 9.82 21.34 3.67
C ILE A 458 8.90 20.91 4.80
N THR A 459 8.77 21.73 5.84
CA THR A 459 7.89 21.49 6.98
C THR A 459 7.08 22.74 7.27
N MET A 460 5.80 22.57 7.56
CA MET A 460 4.91 23.59 8.06
C MET A 460 4.49 23.21 9.48
N THR A 461 4.32 24.18 10.35
CA THR A 461 3.71 23.99 11.68
C THR A 461 2.26 24.46 11.61
N THR A 462 1.33 23.58 11.95
CA THR A 462 -0.11 23.92 12.01
C THR A 462 -0.41 24.89 13.14
N ASN A 463 -1.58 25.53 13.10
CA ASN A 463 -2.02 26.47 14.13
C ASN A 463 -2.14 25.83 15.53
N ASP A 464 -2.36 24.51 15.58
CA ASP A 464 -2.41 23.73 16.83
C ASP A 464 -1.07 23.02 17.17
N GLY A 465 0.01 23.29 16.42
CA GLY A 465 1.38 22.96 16.79
C GLY A 465 1.94 21.65 16.22
N LEU A 466 1.23 20.97 15.32
CA LEU A 466 1.75 19.78 14.62
C LEU A 466 2.71 20.20 13.50
N GLU A 467 3.79 19.46 13.33
CA GLU A 467 4.68 19.61 12.19
C GLU A 467 4.25 18.67 11.07
N LEU A 468 3.93 19.24 9.91
CA LEU A 468 3.52 18.51 8.71
C LEU A 468 4.59 18.64 7.62
N PRO A 469 5.02 17.53 6.98
CA PRO A 469 5.99 17.59 5.91
C PRO A 469 5.32 17.77 4.55
N ALA A 470 6.05 18.38 3.62
CA ALA A 470 5.74 18.36 2.19
C ALA A 470 7.03 18.24 1.36
N MET A 471 6.88 17.89 0.09
CA MET A 471 7.91 17.99 -0.92
C MET A 471 7.56 19.09 -1.90
N ILE A 472 8.50 20.00 -2.18
CA ILE A 472 8.35 21.07 -3.16
C ILE A 472 9.31 20.89 -4.33
N VAL A 473 8.81 21.03 -5.54
CA VAL A 473 9.59 21.04 -6.77
C VAL A 473 9.40 22.39 -7.47
N TYR A 474 10.51 23.05 -7.75
CA TYR A 474 10.49 24.37 -8.40
C TYR A 474 10.51 24.24 -9.92
N PRO A 475 9.91 25.23 -10.65
CA PRO A 475 10.00 25.33 -12.10
C PRO A 475 11.44 25.39 -12.62
N GLU A 476 11.64 24.96 -13.87
CA GLU A 476 12.89 25.24 -14.57
C GLU A 476 13.17 26.75 -14.64
N ASN A 477 14.43 27.14 -14.44
CA ASN A 477 14.83 28.55 -14.38
C ASN A 477 14.06 29.38 -13.34
N PHE A 478 13.82 28.78 -12.16
CA PHE A 478 13.07 29.41 -11.06
C PHE A 478 13.66 30.75 -10.66
N ASP A 479 12.81 31.78 -10.61
CA ASP A 479 13.15 33.16 -10.27
C ASP A 479 12.24 33.63 -9.11
N LYS A 480 12.82 33.81 -7.93
CA LYS A 480 12.08 34.20 -6.72
C LYS A 480 11.36 35.54 -6.83
N SER A 481 11.67 36.39 -7.84
CA SER A 481 11.01 37.66 -8.10
C SER A 481 9.70 37.54 -8.89
N LYS A 482 9.43 36.35 -9.46
CA LYS A 482 8.22 36.06 -10.24
C LYS A 482 7.23 35.26 -9.41
N LYS A 483 5.96 35.32 -9.80
CA LYS A 483 4.89 34.53 -9.22
C LYS A 483 4.56 33.33 -10.09
N TYR A 484 4.43 32.17 -9.48
CA TYR A 484 4.14 30.90 -10.14
C TYR A 484 2.84 30.29 -9.62
N PRO A 485 2.04 29.64 -10.47
CA PRO A 485 0.92 28.82 -10.04
C PRO A 485 1.44 27.59 -9.30
N VAL A 486 0.59 27.01 -8.46
CA VAL A 486 0.89 25.82 -7.66
C VAL A 486 -0.04 24.69 -8.05
N TYR A 487 0.54 23.51 -8.24
CA TYR A 487 -0.15 22.23 -8.27
C TYR A 487 0.19 21.46 -6.98
N MET A 488 -0.81 21.06 -6.22
CA MET A 488 -0.66 20.29 -5.00
C MET A 488 -1.26 18.88 -5.16
N TYR A 489 -0.46 17.85 -4.95
CA TYR A 489 -0.92 16.47 -4.88
C TYR A 489 -1.11 16.06 -3.42
N ILE A 490 -2.27 15.48 -3.10
CA ILE A 490 -2.64 15.08 -1.75
C ILE A 490 -3.25 13.67 -1.71
N TYR A 491 -3.21 13.05 -0.53
CA TYR A 491 -3.99 11.85 -0.24
C TYR A 491 -4.82 12.04 1.04
N GLY A 492 -4.19 12.10 2.20
CA GLY A 492 -4.83 12.40 3.49
C GLY A 492 -5.35 11.18 4.26
N GLY A 493 -5.40 9.99 3.64
CA GLY A 493 -5.88 8.78 4.31
C GLY A 493 -4.99 8.34 5.48
N PRO A 494 -5.58 7.68 6.51
CA PRO A 494 -4.89 7.31 7.74
C PRO A 494 -3.63 6.47 7.49
N ASP A 495 -2.54 6.86 8.16
CA ASP A 495 -1.20 6.24 8.11
C ASP A 495 -0.65 5.96 6.70
N THR A 496 -1.04 6.79 5.71
CA THR A 496 -0.67 6.62 4.30
C THR A 496 0.09 7.85 3.79
N PRO A 497 1.39 8.03 4.12
CA PRO A 497 2.16 9.20 3.73
C PRO A 497 2.45 9.22 2.24
N GLN A 498 2.39 10.41 1.67
CA GLN A 498 2.87 10.73 0.32
C GLN A 498 4.29 11.31 0.34
N VAL A 499 4.66 11.90 1.46
CA VAL A 499 5.97 12.52 1.68
C VAL A 499 6.94 11.51 2.28
N VAL A 500 7.76 10.92 1.42
CA VAL A 500 8.87 10.04 1.81
C VAL A 500 10.12 10.54 1.11
N ASP A 501 11.17 10.87 1.88
CA ASP A 501 12.43 11.40 1.35
C ASP A 501 13.27 10.29 0.71
N ASN A 502 12.80 9.79 -0.44
CA ASN A 502 13.44 8.81 -1.27
C ASN A 502 13.62 9.35 -2.70
N PHE A 503 14.50 8.73 -3.47
CA PHE A 503 14.70 9.12 -4.87
C PHE A 503 13.53 8.67 -5.74
N ARG A 504 12.93 9.63 -6.40
CA ARG A 504 11.92 9.42 -7.45
C ARG A 504 12.52 9.85 -8.79
N SER A 505 12.12 9.20 -9.89
CA SER A 505 12.59 9.56 -11.22
C SER A 505 12.33 11.05 -11.50
N PRO A 506 13.35 11.82 -11.95
CA PRO A 506 13.14 13.22 -12.34
C PRO A 506 12.05 13.42 -13.39
N LEU A 507 11.80 12.41 -14.23
CA LEU A 507 10.76 12.44 -15.26
C LEU A 507 9.35 12.62 -14.66
N ASN A 508 9.15 12.25 -13.38
CA ASN A 508 7.87 12.42 -12.70
C ASN A 508 7.53 13.90 -12.48
N PHE A 509 8.54 14.76 -12.31
CA PHE A 509 8.40 16.18 -11.96
C PHE A 509 8.62 17.12 -13.16
N GLU A 510 9.26 16.61 -14.21
CA GLU A 510 9.73 17.41 -15.34
C GLU A 510 8.60 18.18 -16.05
N TRP A 511 7.40 17.59 -16.12
CA TRP A 511 6.30 18.21 -16.87
C TRP A 511 5.82 19.51 -16.19
N TYR A 512 5.62 19.50 -14.87
CA TYR A 512 5.22 20.69 -14.12
C TYR A 512 6.32 21.74 -14.13
N ALA A 513 7.55 21.34 -13.87
CA ALA A 513 8.70 22.23 -13.87
C ALA A 513 8.89 22.97 -15.23
N LYS A 514 8.76 22.27 -16.36
CA LYS A 514 8.85 22.85 -17.72
C LYS A 514 7.71 23.79 -18.05
N ASN A 515 6.55 23.62 -17.44
CA ASN A 515 5.39 24.48 -17.67
C ASN A 515 5.30 25.67 -16.70
N GLY A 516 6.30 25.85 -15.84
CA GLY A 516 6.36 26.97 -14.91
C GLY A 516 5.41 26.82 -13.73
N ILE A 517 5.13 25.59 -13.29
CA ILE A 517 4.24 25.28 -12.17
C ILE A 517 5.09 24.78 -11.00
N ILE A 518 4.88 25.32 -9.81
CA ILE A 518 5.42 24.73 -8.58
C ILE A 518 4.59 23.50 -8.27
N GLU A 519 5.28 22.34 -8.08
CA GLU A 519 4.63 21.12 -7.62
C GLU A 519 4.85 20.91 -6.12
N ILE A 520 3.77 20.63 -5.40
CA ILE A 520 3.79 20.30 -3.97
C ILE A 520 3.18 18.91 -3.79
N ILE A 521 3.82 18.07 -3.02
CA ILE A 521 3.25 16.84 -2.47
C ILE A 521 3.16 17.06 -0.97
N ALA A 522 1.96 17.12 -0.40
CA ALA A 522 1.76 17.48 0.99
C ALA A 522 1.05 16.37 1.77
N ASP A 523 1.41 16.23 3.04
CA ASP A 523 0.76 15.35 4.00
C ASP A 523 0.02 16.14 5.08
N CYS A 524 -0.96 15.49 5.71
CA CYS A 524 -1.75 15.99 6.82
C CYS A 524 -1.43 15.23 8.11
N ARG A 525 -2.11 15.59 9.21
CA ARG A 525 -1.94 14.95 10.54
C ARG A 525 -2.21 13.45 10.53
N ALA A 526 -3.15 12.99 9.69
CA ALA A 526 -3.51 11.59 9.56
C ALA A 526 -2.46 10.72 8.86
N SER A 527 -1.46 11.31 8.18
CA SER A 527 -0.47 10.56 7.38
C SER A 527 0.56 9.77 8.21
N GLY A 528 0.47 9.78 9.55
CA GLY A 528 1.29 8.97 10.46
C GLY A 528 2.59 9.63 10.93
N HIS A 529 3.01 10.78 10.38
CA HIS A 529 4.26 11.46 10.75
C HIS A 529 4.29 11.93 12.22
N ASN A 530 3.15 12.08 12.86
CA ASN A 530 2.99 12.47 14.26
C ASN A 530 2.56 11.30 15.16
N GLY A 531 2.69 10.05 14.69
CA GLY A 531 2.26 8.87 15.44
C GLY A 531 0.77 8.92 15.80
N ARG A 532 0.43 8.38 16.98
CA ARG A 532 -0.97 8.37 17.45
C ARG A 532 -1.50 9.77 17.77
N GLU A 533 -0.64 10.73 18.12
CA GLU A 533 -1.05 12.12 18.39
C GLU A 533 -1.79 12.74 17.18
N GLY A 534 -1.32 12.46 15.97
CA GLY A 534 -2.02 12.90 14.74
C GLY A 534 -3.19 11.99 14.37
N LEU A 535 -2.96 10.67 14.39
CA LEU A 535 -3.94 9.67 13.97
C LEU A 535 -5.22 9.66 14.82
N ASP A 536 -5.12 9.74 16.13
CA ASP A 536 -6.29 9.63 17.01
C ASP A 536 -7.28 10.80 16.84
N GLN A 537 -6.84 11.94 16.28
CA GLN A 537 -7.68 13.11 16.05
C GLN A 537 -8.75 12.95 14.98
N ILE A 538 -8.61 11.94 14.11
CA ILE A 538 -9.58 11.69 13.03
C ILE A 538 -10.70 10.72 13.42
N TYR A 539 -10.60 10.07 14.60
CA TYR A 539 -11.55 9.05 15.02
C TYR A 539 -12.97 9.62 15.12
N LYS A 540 -13.91 8.95 14.46
CA LYS A 540 -15.33 9.32 14.29
C LYS A 540 -15.59 10.60 13.49
N ARG A 541 -14.54 11.20 12.91
CA ARG A 541 -14.59 12.48 12.18
C ARG A 541 -13.58 12.51 11.03
N LEU A 542 -13.54 11.45 10.20
CA LEU A 542 -12.73 11.45 8.98
C LEU A 542 -13.02 12.71 8.15
N ASP A 543 -12.00 13.22 7.46
CA ASP A 543 -12.07 14.36 6.54
C ASP A 543 -12.15 15.76 7.21
N GLU A 544 -12.47 15.82 8.50
CA GLU A 544 -12.71 17.12 9.15
C GLU A 544 -11.38 17.84 9.45
N ARG A 545 -10.43 17.17 10.08
CA ARG A 545 -9.13 17.76 10.45
C ARG A 545 -8.14 17.77 9.29
N GLU A 546 -8.15 16.74 8.50
CA GLU A 546 -7.27 16.56 7.34
C GLU A 546 -7.49 17.67 6.30
N VAL A 547 -8.75 18.03 6.04
CA VAL A 547 -9.11 19.16 5.15
C VAL A 547 -8.51 20.46 5.66
N LEU A 548 -8.62 20.74 6.97
CA LEU A 548 -8.06 21.95 7.57
C LEU A 548 -6.54 22.02 7.47
N ASP A 549 -5.84 20.89 7.62
CA ASP A 549 -4.39 20.84 7.42
C ASP A 549 -3.98 21.24 5.99
N PHE A 550 -4.74 20.78 4.99
CA PHE A 550 -4.47 21.18 3.60
C PHE A 550 -4.83 22.65 3.33
N VAL A 551 -5.83 23.19 3.99
CA VAL A 551 -6.10 24.64 3.96
C VAL A 551 -4.92 25.41 4.54
N GLU A 552 -4.39 25.00 5.68
CA GLU A 552 -3.21 25.63 6.29
C GLU A 552 -1.97 25.54 5.38
N TRP A 553 -1.80 24.44 4.63
CA TRP A 553 -0.78 24.34 3.59
C TRP A 553 -0.98 25.40 2.49
N ALA A 554 -2.20 25.61 2.01
CA ALA A 554 -2.47 26.64 1.00
C ALA A 554 -2.19 28.06 1.55
N GLU A 555 -2.57 28.33 2.80
CA GLU A 555 -2.28 29.62 3.44
C GLU A 555 -0.77 29.82 3.66
N TYR A 556 -0.04 28.78 4.09
CA TYR A 556 1.42 28.84 4.15
C TYR A 556 2.04 29.18 2.79
N LEU A 557 1.59 28.52 1.71
CA LEU A 557 2.08 28.78 0.36
C LEU A 557 1.80 30.20 -0.11
N LYS A 558 0.66 30.79 0.23
CA LYS A 558 0.32 32.19 -0.09
C LYS A 558 1.27 33.20 0.59
N THR A 559 1.92 32.83 1.69
CA THR A 559 2.96 33.69 2.34
C THR A 559 4.25 33.77 1.53
N LEU A 560 4.50 32.81 0.62
CA LEU A 560 5.73 32.76 -0.16
C LEU A 560 5.67 33.79 -1.31
N PRO A 561 6.65 34.69 -1.44
CA PRO A 561 6.57 35.82 -2.38
C PRO A 561 6.49 35.40 -3.84
N TYR A 562 6.92 34.21 -4.17
CA TYR A 562 6.94 33.64 -5.50
C TYR A 562 5.72 32.76 -5.83
N VAL A 563 4.75 32.65 -4.93
CA VAL A 563 3.50 31.92 -5.16
C VAL A 563 2.42 32.88 -5.67
N ASN A 564 1.73 32.45 -6.72
CA ASN A 564 0.49 33.12 -7.16
C ASN A 564 -0.69 32.54 -6.36
N GLY A 565 -1.08 33.21 -5.29
CA GLY A 565 -2.14 32.76 -4.38
C GLY A 565 -3.51 32.55 -5.04
N ASP A 566 -3.77 33.18 -6.20
CA ASP A 566 -5.02 33.02 -6.96
C ASP A 566 -4.97 31.82 -7.95
N LYS A 567 -3.88 31.05 -7.95
CA LYS A 567 -3.64 29.95 -8.88
C LYS A 567 -3.09 28.73 -8.14
N ILE A 568 -3.81 28.26 -7.13
CA ILE A 568 -3.50 27.04 -6.38
C ILE A 568 -4.50 25.96 -6.80
N GLY A 569 -3.99 24.87 -7.40
CA GLY A 569 -4.74 23.69 -7.79
C GLY A 569 -4.42 22.51 -6.89
N VAL A 570 -5.36 21.59 -6.69
CA VAL A 570 -5.22 20.39 -5.88
C VAL A 570 -5.71 19.15 -6.63
N GLU A 571 -4.99 18.06 -6.53
CA GLU A 571 -5.36 16.75 -7.11
C GLU A 571 -5.19 15.64 -6.08
N GLY A 572 -6.19 14.78 -6.01
CA GLY A 572 -6.13 13.58 -5.21
C GLY A 572 -7.00 12.46 -5.76
N PHE A 573 -6.66 11.22 -5.42
CA PHE A 573 -7.37 10.03 -5.84
C PHE A 573 -7.80 9.21 -4.63
N SER A 574 -8.94 8.50 -4.71
CA SER A 574 -9.48 7.72 -3.59
C SER A 574 -9.80 8.64 -2.40
N PHE A 575 -9.24 8.41 -1.22
CA PHE A 575 -9.34 9.33 -0.08
C PHE A 575 -8.94 10.77 -0.48
N GLY A 576 -7.87 10.92 -1.28
CA GLY A 576 -7.46 12.21 -1.82
C GLY A 576 -8.50 12.87 -2.75
N GLY A 577 -9.32 12.06 -3.43
CA GLY A 577 -10.47 12.54 -4.20
C GLY A 577 -11.57 13.13 -3.30
N THR A 578 -11.83 12.48 -2.16
CA THR A 578 -12.72 12.99 -1.11
C THR A 578 -12.24 14.34 -0.59
N MET A 579 -10.94 14.40 -0.20
CA MET A 579 -10.31 15.64 0.25
C MET A 579 -10.41 16.76 -0.79
N THR A 580 -10.05 16.47 -2.04
CA THR A 580 -10.10 17.46 -3.13
C THR A 580 -11.50 18.00 -3.35
N ALA A 581 -12.53 17.15 -3.32
CA ALA A 581 -13.91 17.60 -3.47
C ALA A 581 -14.34 18.53 -2.31
N LEU A 582 -14.03 18.16 -1.05
CA LEU A 582 -14.32 19.00 0.12
C LEU A 582 -13.59 20.35 0.07
N LEU A 583 -12.32 20.36 -0.33
CA LEU A 583 -11.53 21.58 -0.46
C LEU A 583 -12.15 22.52 -1.49
N LEU A 584 -12.57 22.02 -2.65
CA LEU A 584 -13.20 22.88 -3.69
C LEU A 584 -14.61 23.34 -3.29
N MET A 585 -15.33 22.55 -2.51
CA MET A 585 -16.69 22.91 -2.09
C MET A 585 -16.71 23.89 -0.93
N ASN A 586 -15.84 23.69 0.07
CA ASN A 586 -15.91 24.47 1.31
C ASN A 586 -14.78 25.50 1.44
N HIS A 587 -13.70 25.39 0.65
CA HIS A 587 -12.49 26.21 0.77
C HIS A 587 -11.96 26.65 -0.61
N SER A 588 -12.88 27.08 -1.50
CA SER A 588 -12.52 27.58 -2.84
C SER A 588 -11.77 28.92 -2.83
N ASP A 589 -11.67 29.57 -1.68
CA ASP A 589 -10.80 30.71 -1.40
C ASP A 589 -9.33 30.29 -1.16
N ALA A 590 -9.11 29.06 -0.73
CA ALA A 590 -7.78 28.45 -0.57
C ALA A 590 -7.32 27.72 -1.85
N PHE A 591 -8.23 26.96 -2.47
CA PHE A 591 -7.98 26.15 -3.66
C PHE A 591 -8.94 26.49 -4.78
N HIS A 592 -8.41 26.89 -5.94
CA HIS A 592 -9.21 27.40 -7.07
C HIS A 592 -9.57 26.30 -8.06
N TYR A 593 -8.71 25.31 -8.25
CA TYR A 593 -8.89 24.25 -9.23
C TYR A 593 -8.65 22.90 -8.60
N GLY A 594 -9.51 21.92 -8.90
CA GLY A 594 -9.39 20.58 -8.31
C GLY A 594 -9.71 19.46 -9.28
N ILE A 595 -8.93 18.36 -9.20
CA ILE A 595 -9.24 17.09 -9.85
C ILE A 595 -9.44 16.04 -8.77
N ALA A 596 -10.69 15.62 -8.55
CA ALA A 596 -11.10 14.63 -7.58
C ALA A 596 -11.36 13.28 -8.27
N GLY A 597 -10.49 12.30 -8.06
CA GLY A 597 -10.58 11.00 -8.70
C GLY A 597 -11.04 9.90 -7.74
N GLY A 598 -12.05 9.09 -8.12
CA GLY A 598 -12.45 7.87 -7.41
C GLY A 598 -12.72 8.04 -5.91
N GLY A 599 -13.26 9.20 -5.50
CA GLY A 599 -13.43 9.54 -4.10
C GLY A 599 -14.62 8.85 -3.42
N VAL A 600 -14.51 8.64 -2.11
CA VAL A 600 -15.62 8.24 -1.24
C VAL A 600 -16.36 9.52 -0.84
N TYR A 601 -17.55 9.73 -1.39
CA TYR A 601 -18.30 10.96 -1.15
C TYR A 601 -19.42 10.81 -0.11
N ASP A 602 -19.63 9.57 0.35
CA ASP A 602 -20.46 9.23 1.49
C ASP A 602 -19.91 7.95 2.12
N TRP A 603 -19.45 8.03 3.36
CA TRP A 603 -18.81 6.91 4.07
C TRP A 603 -19.76 5.73 4.31
N ASN A 604 -21.09 5.93 4.27
CA ASN A 604 -22.06 4.83 4.27
C ASN A 604 -21.95 3.91 3.04
N LEU A 605 -21.28 4.34 1.97
CA LEU A 605 -21.13 3.58 0.73
C LEU A 605 -19.82 2.78 0.67
N TYR A 606 -18.94 2.94 1.65
CA TYR A 606 -17.66 2.23 1.71
C TYR A 606 -17.75 1.01 2.64
N ASP A 607 -16.68 0.18 2.68
CA ASP A 607 -16.73 -1.11 3.37
C ASP A 607 -16.76 -1.00 4.90
N THR A 608 -17.14 -2.13 5.54
CA THR A 608 -17.28 -2.26 6.99
C THR A 608 -15.95 -2.17 7.72
N HIS A 609 -14.88 -2.79 7.22
CA HIS A 609 -13.63 -2.91 7.97
C HIS A 609 -12.89 -1.58 8.04
N TYR A 610 -12.63 -0.94 6.87
CA TYR A 610 -11.93 0.35 6.80
C TYR A 610 -12.74 1.46 7.48
N THR A 611 -13.99 1.62 7.05
CA THR A 611 -14.78 2.77 7.50
C THR A 611 -15.11 2.69 8.98
N GLU A 612 -15.58 1.54 9.46
CA GLU A 612 -15.98 1.39 10.87
C GLU A 612 -14.77 1.41 11.82
N ARG A 613 -13.58 1.08 11.35
CA ARG A 613 -12.34 1.28 12.12
C ARG A 613 -12.16 2.74 12.53
N PHE A 614 -12.37 3.67 11.60
CA PHE A 614 -12.12 5.08 11.82
C PHE A 614 -13.37 5.87 12.23
N MET A 615 -14.56 5.42 11.82
CA MET A 615 -15.83 6.11 12.03
C MET A 615 -16.74 5.45 13.04
N ASP A 616 -16.43 4.23 13.53
CA ASP A 616 -17.40 3.34 14.21
C ASP A 616 -18.59 3.01 13.27
N THR A 617 -19.56 2.23 13.71
CA THR A 617 -20.72 1.91 12.87
C THR A 617 -21.63 3.13 12.66
N PRO A 618 -22.40 3.20 11.55
CA PRO A 618 -23.38 4.28 11.35
C PRO A 618 -24.40 4.39 12.48
N ALA A 619 -24.74 3.28 13.12
CA ALA A 619 -25.65 3.27 14.26
C ALA A 619 -25.06 3.93 15.51
N ASN A 620 -23.75 3.78 15.74
CA ASN A 620 -23.04 4.32 16.89
C ASN A 620 -22.56 5.76 16.68
N ASN A 621 -22.40 6.20 15.43
CA ASN A 621 -21.88 7.51 15.09
C ASN A 621 -22.66 8.22 13.97
N PRO A 622 -24.00 8.32 14.04
CA PRO A 622 -24.81 8.93 12.98
C PRO A 622 -24.41 10.38 12.69
N ASP A 623 -24.07 11.15 13.71
CA ASP A 623 -23.67 12.56 13.58
C ASP A 623 -22.33 12.71 12.86
N GLY A 624 -21.37 11.77 13.07
CA GLY A 624 -20.10 11.76 12.37
C GLY A 624 -20.28 11.50 10.88
N TYR A 625 -21.05 10.49 10.51
CA TYR A 625 -21.36 10.19 9.11
C TYR A 625 -22.09 11.34 8.40
N ALA A 626 -23.03 12.00 9.10
CA ALA A 626 -23.70 13.16 8.53
C ALA A 626 -22.77 14.37 8.34
N ALA A 627 -21.87 14.61 9.29
CA ALA A 627 -20.96 15.77 9.26
C ALA A 627 -19.87 15.63 8.19
N THR A 628 -19.43 14.40 7.88
CA THR A 628 -18.34 14.10 6.93
C THR A 628 -18.85 13.79 5.51
N SER A 629 -20.18 13.82 5.29
CA SER A 629 -20.77 13.59 3.97
C SER A 629 -20.41 14.72 2.98
N VAL A 630 -19.65 14.40 1.94
CA VAL A 630 -19.32 15.34 0.85
C VAL A 630 -20.56 15.77 0.10
N LEU A 631 -21.59 14.89 0.02
CA LEU A 631 -22.88 15.22 -0.64
C LEU A 631 -23.55 16.43 0.00
N ALA A 632 -23.47 16.57 1.33
CA ALA A 632 -24.01 17.71 2.06
C ALA A 632 -23.31 19.03 1.71
N SER A 633 -22.04 18.98 1.31
CA SER A 633 -21.23 20.14 0.93
C SER A 633 -21.45 20.60 -0.52
N ALA A 634 -22.16 19.83 -1.35
CA ALA A 634 -22.36 20.15 -2.77
C ALA A 634 -22.98 21.56 -3.00
N ALA A 635 -23.87 22.00 -2.11
CA ALA A 635 -24.49 23.32 -2.17
C ALA A 635 -23.49 24.47 -1.93
N ASN A 636 -22.40 24.22 -1.20
CA ASN A 636 -21.38 25.23 -0.88
C ASN A 636 -20.44 25.51 -2.06
N TYR A 637 -20.30 24.58 -3.01
CA TYR A 637 -19.46 24.80 -4.19
C TYR A 637 -19.92 26.07 -4.94
N PRO A 638 -19.04 27.08 -5.20
CA PRO A 638 -19.49 28.41 -5.59
C PRO A 638 -19.93 28.52 -7.05
N VAL A 639 -19.51 27.60 -7.92
CA VAL A 639 -19.61 27.77 -9.38
C VAL A 639 -20.97 27.30 -9.93
N THR A 640 -21.65 28.15 -10.69
CA THR A 640 -22.85 27.82 -11.47
C THR A 640 -22.63 28.22 -12.93
N GLU A 641 -23.50 27.77 -13.85
CA GLU A 641 -23.41 28.24 -15.25
C GLU A 641 -23.54 29.77 -15.36
N ALA A 642 -24.31 30.40 -14.49
CA ALA A 642 -24.58 31.83 -14.55
C ALA A 642 -23.41 32.71 -14.05
N ASN A 643 -22.58 32.20 -13.10
CA ASN A 643 -21.48 32.98 -12.52
C ASN A 643 -20.09 32.47 -12.92
N TYR A 644 -20.01 31.49 -13.81
CA TYR A 644 -18.74 30.93 -14.23
C TYR A 644 -17.88 31.93 -14.98
N ASP A 645 -16.71 32.22 -14.44
CA ASP A 645 -15.71 33.13 -15.00
C ASP A 645 -14.33 32.48 -15.19
N GLY A 646 -14.21 31.18 -14.90
CA GLY A 646 -12.96 30.44 -14.99
C GLY A 646 -12.04 30.59 -13.78
N SER A 647 -12.48 31.24 -12.70
CA SER A 647 -11.68 31.45 -11.50
C SER A 647 -11.63 30.19 -10.59
N VAL A 648 -12.68 29.37 -10.63
CA VAL A 648 -12.78 28.09 -9.85
C VAL A 648 -13.34 26.99 -10.75
N MET A 649 -12.78 25.80 -10.66
CA MET A 649 -13.29 24.61 -11.37
C MET A 649 -12.96 23.29 -10.64
N LEU A 650 -14.00 22.47 -10.47
CA LEU A 650 -13.91 21.09 -10.00
C LEU A 650 -14.08 20.13 -11.18
N LYS A 651 -13.15 19.18 -11.32
CA LYS A 651 -13.23 18.04 -12.23
C LYS A 651 -13.34 16.75 -11.44
N LEU A 652 -14.38 15.97 -11.71
CA LEU A 652 -14.56 14.63 -11.15
C LEU A 652 -14.08 13.57 -12.15
N THR A 653 -13.42 12.53 -11.68
CA THR A 653 -13.05 11.38 -12.52
C THR A 653 -13.37 10.06 -11.81
N HIS A 654 -13.87 9.05 -12.55
CA HIS A 654 -14.15 7.74 -11.97
C HIS A 654 -14.14 6.61 -13.01
N GLY A 655 -13.74 5.41 -12.61
CA GLY A 655 -13.85 4.19 -13.39
C GLY A 655 -15.19 3.48 -13.11
N THR A 656 -15.94 3.09 -14.14
CA THR A 656 -17.25 2.45 -13.93
C THR A 656 -17.15 1.01 -13.43
N GLY A 657 -15.99 0.37 -13.57
CA GLY A 657 -15.69 -0.98 -13.09
C GLY A 657 -15.03 -1.02 -11.70
N ASP A 658 -14.92 0.13 -11.02
CA ASP A 658 -14.29 0.25 -9.70
C ASP A 658 -15.01 -0.63 -8.68
N ASP A 659 -14.30 -1.64 -8.16
CA ASP A 659 -14.78 -2.63 -7.20
C ASP A 659 -14.41 -2.30 -5.76
N ASN A 660 -13.67 -1.20 -5.56
CA ASN A 660 -13.27 -0.69 -4.26
C ASN A 660 -14.18 0.48 -3.87
N VAL A 661 -13.99 1.65 -4.48
CA VAL A 661 -14.92 2.77 -4.35
C VAL A 661 -15.90 2.72 -5.51
N HIS A 662 -17.08 2.22 -5.28
CA HIS A 662 -18.07 2.03 -6.35
C HIS A 662 -18.43 3.34 -7.04
N PHE A 663 -18.58 3.31 -8.36
CA PHE A 663 -18.99 4.46 -9.17
C PHE A 663 -20.30 5.11 -8.67
N GLN A 664 -21.11 4.38 -7.90
CA GLN A 664 -22.27 4.88 -7.17
C GLN A 664 -21.94 6.16 -6.37
N SER A 665 -20.77 6.22 -5.74
CA SER A 665 -20.34 7.38 -4.94
C SER A 665 -20.27 8.65 -5.78
N THR A 666 -19.62 8.59 -6.94
CA THR A 666 -19.58 9.74 -7.87
C THR A 666 -20.95 10.07 -8.46
N LEU A 667 -21.78 9.09 -8.78
CA LEU A 667 -23.12 9.38 -9.32
C LEU A 667 -24.00 10.12 -8.33
N GLN A 668 -23.93 9.79 -7.03
CA GLN A 668 -24.67 10.53 -6.01
C GLN A 668 -24.15 11.95 -5.82
N LEU A 669 -22.82 12.16 -5.90
CA LEU A 669 -22.26 13.51 -5.85
C LEU A 669 -22.66 14.34 -7.08
N VAL A 670 -22.63 13.76 -8.27
CA VAL A 670 -23.10 14.41 -9.51
C VAL A 670 -24.57 14.84 -9.38
N ASP A 671 -25.45 13.97 -8.87
CA ASP A 671 -26.86 14.30 -8.62
C ASP A 671 -27.01 15.46 -7.62
N ALA A 672 -26.24 15.45 -6.52
CA ALA A 672 -26.25 16.53 -5.53
C ALA A 672 -25.80 17.88 -6.13
N LEU A 673 -24.72 17.88 -6.93
CA LEU A 673 -24.23 19.07 -7.62
C LEU A 673 -25.24 19.59 -8.66
N GLN A 674 -25.87 18.70 -9.43
CA GLN A 674 -26.92 19.07 -10.42
C GLN A 674 -28.15 19.66 -9.73
N LYS A 675 -28.63 19.05 -8.63
CA LYS A 675 -29.73 19.62 -7.83
C LYS A 675 -29.43 21.02 -7.28
N ALA A 676 -28.15 21.25 -6.94
CA ALA A 676 -27.67 22.55 -6.48
C ALA A 676 -27.36 23.55 -7.64
N GLY A 677 -27.57 23.14 -8.89
CA GLY A 677 -27.33 23.98 -10.10
C GLY A 677 -25.86 24.31 -10.33
N LYS A 678 -24.95 23.43 -9.94
CA LYS A 678 -23.48 23.63 -9.98
C LYS A 678 -22.89 23.30 -11.33
N LYS A 679 -21.84 24.04 -11.73
CA LYS A 679 -21.03 23.77 -12.92
C LYS A 679 -19.74 23.05 -12.51
N PHE A 680 -19.46 21.89 -13.11
CA PHE A 680 -18.28 21.08 -12.88
C PHE A 680 -17.92 20.28 -14.14
N GLU A 681 -16.72 19.73 -14.19
CA GLU A 681 -16.31 18.79 -15.24
C GLU A 681 -16.43 17.35 -14.73
N LEU A 682 -16.76 16.41 -15.63
CA LEU A 682 -16.83 14.98 -15.32
C LEU A 682 -16.14 14.16 -16.43
N MET A 683 -15.25 13.25 -16.04
CA MET A 683 -14.62 12.29 -16.93
C MET A 683 -14.82 10.88 -16.41
N ILE A 684 -15.48 10.03 -17.20
CA ILE A 684 -15.78 8.63 -16.85
C ILE A 684 -14.89 7.72 -17.67
N TYR A 685 -14.34 6.69 -17.02
CA TYR A 685 -13.53 5.64 -17.63
C TYR A 685 -14.31 4.30 -17.62
N PRO A 686 -14.93 3.91 -18.78
CA PRO A 686 -15.71 2.68 -18.85
C PRO A 686 -14.87 1.45 -18.50
N ASP A 687 -15.33 0.62 -17.57
CA ASP A 687 -14.62 -0.52 -16.96
C ASP A 687 -13.27 -0.18 -16.31
N GLY A 688 -12.94 1.11 -16.16
CA GLY A 688 -11.81 1.54 -15.36
C GLY A 688 -12.01 1.09 -13.92
N MET A 689 -10.93 0.57 -13.31
CA MET A 689 -10.91 0.10 -11.93
C MET A 689 -10.48 1.22 -10.98
N HIS A 690 -10.23 0.88 -9.71
CA HIS A 690 -9.66 1.82 -8.73
C HIS A 690 -8.22 2.19 -9.11
N GLY A 691 -8.06 3.19 -9.98
CA GLY A 691 -6.84 3.56 -10.69
C GLY A 691 -6.89 3.19 -12.19
N TYR A 692 -6.45 4.12 -13.02
CA TYR A 692 -6.55 3.99 -14.48
C TYR A 692 -5.27 3.44 -15.07
N ARG A 693 -5.37 2.40 -15.90
CA ARG A 693 -4.22 1.71 -16.51
C ARG A 693 -4.36 1.70 -18.04
N GLY A 694 -3.25 1.34 -18.71
CA GLY A 694 -3.23 1.23 -20.17
C GLY A 694 -3.63 2.54 -20.86
N TYR A 695 -4.50 2.47 -21.85
CA TYR A 695 -4.96 3.64 -22.59
C TYR A 695 -5.82 4.60 -21.73
N HIS A 696 -6.53 4.11 -20.70
CA HIS A 696 -7.24 4.98 -19.73
C HIS A 696 -6.25 5.83 -18.94
N GLY A 697 -5.14 5.23 -18.45
CA GLY A 697 -4.12 5.98 -17.74
C GLY A 697 -3.42 7.02 -18.62
N ALA A 698 -3.13 6.67 -19.88
CA ALA A 698 -2.57 7.62 -20.83
C ALA A 698 -3.52 8.81 -21.10
N HIS A 699 -4.82 8.52 -21.34
CA HIS A 699 -5.85 9.53 -21.54
C HIS A 699 -6.04 10.40 -20.28
N PHE A 700 -6.10 9.80 -19.10
CA PHE A 700 -6.22 10.51 -17.81
C PHE A 700 -5.08 11.51 -17.64
N ASN A 701 -3.84 11.09 -17.85
CA ASN A 701 -2.68 11.96 -17.72
C ASN A 701 -2.73 13.13 -18.72
N GLU A 702 -3.10 12.87 -19.99
CA GLU A 702 -3.19 13.91 -21.01
C GLU A 702 -4.33 14.90 -20.71
N ALA A 703 -5.51 14.41 -20.33
CA ALA A 703 -6.67 15.22 -19.99
C ALA A 703 -6.46 16.08 -18.73
N ASN A 704 -5.71 15.57 -17.74
CA ASN A 704 -5.36 16.33 -16.55
C ASN A 704 -4.28 17.38 -16.84
N ARG A 705 -3.28 17.05 -17.65
CA ARG A 705 -2.29 18.04 -18.12
C ARG A 705 -2.95 19.19 -18.89
N ALA A 706 -3.92 18.88 -19.76
CA ALA A 706 -4.69 19.92 -20.47
C ALA A 706 -5.50 20.80 -19.50
N PHE A 707 -6.13 20.21 -18.48
CA PHE A 707 -6.82 20.94 -17.42
C PHE A 707 -5.87 21.91 -16.68
N TRP A 708 -4.71 21.44 -16.25
CA TRP A 708 -3.73 22.26 -15.54
C TRP A 708 -3.14 23.37 -16.42
N LEU A 709 -2.86 23.11 -17.70
CA LEU A 709 -2.42 24.15 -18.63
C LEU A 709 -3.48 25.23 -18.81
N HIS A 710 -4.74 24.86 -18.95
CA HIS A 710 -5.83 25.78 -19.10
C HIS A 710 -6.03 26.65 -17.85
N TYR A 711 -6.23 26.02 -16.70
CA TYR A 711 -6.63 26.74 -15.49
C TYR A 711 -5.47 27.41 -14.75
N LEU A 712 -4.33 26.73 -14.62
CA LEU A 712 -3.17 27.30 -13.94
C LEU A 712 -2.36 28.23 -14.82
N CYS A 713 -2.16 27.90 -16.11
CA CYS A 713 -1.26 28.63 -16.99
C CYS A 713 -1.99 29.54 -18.00
N GLY A 714 -3.31 29.43 -18.15
CA GLY A 714 -4.07 30.24 -19.13
C GLY A 714 -3.75 29.90 -20.59
N LYS A 715 -3.43 28.61 -20.89
CA LYS A 715 -3.01 28.15 -22.22
C LYS A 715 -4.07 27.26 -22.87
#